data_4d81f9e68c4951ff851c25b705073c8a
#
_entry.id   4d81f9e68c4951ff851c25b705073c8a
#
_cell.length_a   1.000
_cell.length_b   1.000
_cell.length_c   1.000
_cell.angle_alpha   90.00
_cell.angle_beta   90.00
_cell.angle_gamma   90.00
#
_symmetry.space_group_name_H-M   'P 1'
#
loop_
_entity.id
_entity.type
_entity.pdbx_description
1 polymer ?
#
loop_
_entity_poly.entity_id
_entity_poly.type
_entity_poly.pdbx_seq_one_letter_code
_entity_poly.pdbx_strand_id
1 'polypeptide(L)'
;MPIITLPDGSQRSFDHPVSVAEVAQSIGAGLAKATLAGKVDGRLVDACDTIDRDATLQIITPKDEEGLEIIRHSCAHLVGHAVKQLYPTAKMVIGPVIEEGFYYDIFFERPFTPEDMAAIQQRMRELIDKDYDVIKKMTPRAEVIELFKSRGEDYKLRLIDDMPDEKAMGLYFHEEYVDMCRGPHVPNTRFLKAFQLTKISGAYWRGDSKNEQLQRIYGTAWADKKQLAAYIQRIEEAEKRDHRRIGKQLDLFHLQEEAPGMVFWHPNGWSVYQVLEQYMRKVQRDHGYVEVRTPQVVDRILLERSGHWSNYAENMFTTSSESRDYAVKPMNCPCHVQIFNQGLKSYRDLPLRLAEFGACHRNEPSGALHGIMRVRGFTQDDAHIFCTEEQVKKEAADFIKLTLQVYRDFGFTDIAMKLSTRPAKRVGSDELWDRAEGALADALNESGLAWEYQPGEGAFYGPKIEFTLKDCLGRNWQCGTLQYDPNLPERLDASYIAEDNNRKRPVMLHRAILGSFERFIGMLIEHYAGAFPAWLAPTQAVVMNITDKQADFAAEVVRILGESGFRAKSDLRNEKIGFKIREHTLLKVPYLLVIGDREVESKAVAVRTREGEDLGSMPVTQFAELLAQAVSRRGRQDSE
;
A
#
# COMPACT_ATOMS: atom_id res chain seq x y z
N MET A 1 -38.04 26.74 -20.03
CA MET A 1 -37.61 25.85 -21.13
C MET A 1 -36.12 25.64 -20.97
N PRO A 2 -35.68 24.55 -20.36
CA PRO A 2 -34.24 24.33 -20.14
C PRO A 2 -33.54 23.98 -21.45
N ILE A 3 -32.32 24.53 -21.62
CA ILE A 3 -31.38 24.16 -22.67
C ILE A 3 -30.27 23.33 -22.00
N ILE A 4 -30.17 22.07 -22.39
CA ILE A 4 -29.19 21.14 -21.85
C ILE A 4 -28.00 21.08 -22.80
N THR A 5 -26.82 21.46 -22.31
CA THR A 5 -25.54 21.38 -23.05
C THR A 5 -24.82 20.08 -22.69
N LEU A 6 -24.54 19.27 -23.69
CA LEU A 6 -23.84 17.99 -23.53
C LEU A 6 -22.31 18.18 -23.60
N PRO A 7 -21.47 17.19 -23.18
CA PRO A 7 -20.02 17.30 -23.17
C PRO A 7 -19.36 17.56 -24.54
N ASP A 8 -20.03 17.18 -25.64
CA ASP A 8 -19.60 17.45 -27.02
C ASP A 8 -19.98 18.87 -27.51
N GLY A 9 -20.59 19.70 -26.66
CA GLY A 9 -21.06 21.04 -26.96
C GLY A 9 -22.42 21.10 -27.65
N SER A 10 -23.03 19.96 -27.98
CA SER A 10 -24.37 19.92 -28.55
C SER A 10 -25.42 20.35 -27.51
N GLN A 11 -26.49 21.02 -27.99
CA GLN A 11 -27.56 21.53 -27.14
C GLN A 11 -28.91 20.88 -27.48
N ARG A 12 -29.70 20.65 -26.43
CA ARG A 12 -31.06 20.14 -26.54
C ARG A 12 -32.02 21.01 -25.74
N SER A 13 -33.07 21.48 -26.37
CA SER A 13 -34.10 22.31 -25.76
C SER A 13 -35.35 21.49 -25.43
N PHE A 14 -35.90 21.71 -24.26
CA PHE A 14 -37.11 21.04 -23.78
C PHE A 14 -38.16 22.10 -23.40
N ASP A 15 -39.44 21.77 -23.58
CA ASP A 15 -40.56 22.66 -23.29
C ASP A 15 -41.08 22.55 -21.84
N HIS A 16 -40.52 21.63 -21.07
CA HIS A 16 -40.80 21.35 -19.66
C HIS A 16 -39.54 21.06 -18.88
N PRO A 17 -39.54 21.09 -17.53
CA PRO A 17 -38.46 20.53 -16.73
C PRO A 17 -38.25 19.08 -17.10
N VAL A 18 -37.00 18.71 -17.40
CA VAL A 18 -36.63 17.41 -17.99
C VAL A 18 -35.79 16.61 -17.04
N SER A 19 -36.05 15.32 -16.91
CA SER A 19 -35.20 14.42 -16.13
C SER A 19 -33.93 14.02 -16.90
N VAL A 20 -32.87 13.60 -16.17
CA VAL A 20 -31.66 13.05 -16.76
C VAL A 20 -31.97 11.86 -17.68
N ALA A 21 -32.90 11.00 -17.27
CA ALA A 21 -33.33 9.83 -18.06
C ALA A 21 -34.03 10.26 -19.38
N GLU A 22 -34.86 11.29 -19.36
CA GLU A 22 -35.51 11.81 -20.58
C GLU A 22 -34.49 12.43 -21.53
N VAL A 23 -33.51 13.17 -21.03
CA VAL A 23 -32.39 13.67 -21.86
C VAL A 23 -31.63 12.51 -22.49
N ALA A 24 -31.29 11.48 -21.73
CA ALA A 24 -30.60 10.28 -22.25
C ALA A 24 -31.46 9.59 -23.34
N GLN A 25 -32.76 9.49 -23.12
CA GLN A 25 -33.72 8.94 -24.11
C GLN A 25 -33.75 9.75 -25.40
N SER A 26 -33.68 11.09 -25.29
CA SER A 26 -33.65 11.97 -26.45
C SER A 26 -32.38 11.86 -27.30
N ILE A 27 -31.28 11.39 -26.68
CA ILE A 27 -29.99 11.13 -27.36
C ILE A 27 -30.04 9.79 -28.09
N GLY A 28 -30.54 8.74 -27.41
CA GLY A 28 -30.69 7.43 -28.01
C GLY A 28 -31.08 6.34 -27.02
N ALA A 29 -31.84 5.35 -27.50
CA ALA A 29 -32.35 4.26 -26.68
C ALA A 29 -31.26 3.40 -26.01
N GLY A 30 -30.09 3.29 -26.63
CA GLY A 30 -28.94 2.57 -26.07
C GLY A 30 -28.37 3.29 -24.85
N LEU A 31 -28.19 4.60 -24.92
CA LEU A 31 -27.72 5.41 -23.81
C LEU A 31 -28.74 5.42 -22.67
N ALA A 32 -30.03 5.60 -22.97
CA ALA A 32 -31.10 5.56 -21.98
C ALA A 32 -31.11 4.25 -21.17
N LYS A 33 -30.88 3.10 -21.83
CA LYS A 33 -30.78 1.81 -21.15
C LYS A 33 -29.55 1.67 -20.27
N ALA A 34 -28.49 2.40 -20.57
CA ALA A 34 -27.23 2.36 -19.83
C ALA A 34 -27.12 3.46 -18.77
N THR A 35 -28.05 4.42 -18.72
CA THR A 35 -28.02 5.56 -17.81
C THR A 35 -28.20 5.10 -16.35
N LEU A 36 -27.25 5.48 -15.49
CA LEU A 36 -27.32 5.30 -14.04
C LEU A 36 -27.72 6.60 -13.34
N ALA A 37 -27.13 7.73 -13.78
CA ALA A 37 -27.25 9.03 -13.15
C ALA A 37 -26.85 10.13 -14.15
N GLY A 38 -26.85 11.38 -13.70
CA GLY A 38 -26.30 12.51 -14.43
C GLY A 38 -25.35 13.34 -13.60
N LYS A 39 -24.48 14.09 -14.27
CA LYS A 39 -23.64 15.12 -13.65
C LYS A 39 -24.07 16.47 -14.19
N VAL A 40 -24.92 17.19 -13.43
CA VAL A 40 -25.49 18.49 -13.76
C VAL A 40 -24.62 19.59 -13.17
N ASP A 41 -24.06 20.46 -14.00
CA ASP A 41 -23.13 21.53 -13.59
C ASP A 41 -22.03 21.04 -12.63
N GLY A 42 -21.49 19.83 -12.91
CA GLY A 42 -20.44 19.17 -12.10
C GLY A 42 -20.95 18.42 -10.87
N ARG A 43 -22.24 18.44 -10.54
CA ARG A 43 -22.85 17.74 -9.41
C ARG A 43 -23.56 16.46 -9.85
N LEU A 44 -23.27 15.34 -9.18
CA LEU A 44 -23.98 14.07 -9.41
C LEU A 44 -25.43 14.14 -8.90
N VAL A 45 -26.36 13.67 -9.74
CA VAL A 45 -27.80 13.60 -9.46
C VAL A 45 -28.37 12.27 -9.99
N ASP A 46 -29.50 11.85 -9.42
CA ASP A 46 -30.16 10.62 -9.86
C ASP A 46 -30.77 10.76 -11.29
N ALA A 47 -30.93 9.63 -11.96
CA ALA A 47 -31.53 9.61 -13.30
C ALA A 47 -32.97 10.20 -13.35
N CYS A 48 -33.69 10.15 -12.23
CA CYS A 48 -35.03 10.70 -12.08
C CYS A 48 -35.06 12.19 -11.69
N ASP A 49 -33.93 12.78 -11.29
CA ASP A 49 -33.90 14.20 -10.89
C ASP A 49 -34.15 15.10 -12.11
N THR A 50 -34.94 16.13 -11.91
CA THR A 50 -35.37 17.06 -12.96
C THR A 50 -34.48 18.30 -13.01
N ILE A 51 -34.23 18.76 -14.23
CA ILE A 51 -33.49 19.97 -14.57
C ILE A 51 -34.50 20.98 -15.11
N ASP A 52 -34.68 22.08 -14.41
CA ASP A 52 -35.69 23.14 -14.70
C ASP A 52 -35.09 24.43 -15.28
N ARG A 53 -33.75 24.44 -15.46
CA ARG A 53 -32.98 25.58 -15.96
C ARG A 53 -31.94 25.15 -16.98
N ASP A 54 -31.33 26.12 -17.65
CA ASP A 54 -30.18 25.86 -18.52
C ASP A 54 -29.04 25.29 -17.68
N ALA A 55 -28.46 24.18 -18.16
CA ALA A 55 -27.41 23.46 -17.44
C ALA A 55 -26.52 22.64 -18.37
N THR A 56 -25.33 22.33 -17.90
CA THR A 56 -24.49 21.29 -18.50
C THR A 56 -24.87 19.93 -17.94
N LEU A 57 -24.90 18.90 -18.78
CA LEU A 57 -25.22 17.54 -18.35
C LEU A 57 -24.27 16.51 -19.00
N GLN A 58 -23.61 15.72 -18.16
CA GLN A 58 -22.96 14.49 -18.55
C GLN A 58 -23.79 13.30 -18.08
N ILE A 59 -24.15 12.39 -18.98
CA ILE A 59 -24.83 11.13 -18.62
C ILE A 59 -23.80 10.17 -18.06
N ILE A 60 -24.07 9.59 -16.88
CA ILE A 60 -23.20 8.61 -16.20
C ILE A 60 -23.72 7.21 -16.46
N THR A 61 -22.80 6.34 -16.88
CA THR A 61 -23.05 4.93 -17.24
C THR A 61 -22.15 3.99 -16.41
N PRO A 62 -22.36 2.66 -16.44
CA PRO A 62 -21.46 1.71 -15.75
C PRO A 62 -20.00 1.74 -16.22
N LYS A 63 -19.68 2.43 -17.33
CA LYS A 63 -18.31 2.56 -17.84
C LYS A 63 -17.53 3.70 -17.20
N ASP A 64 -18.23 4.63 -16.58
CA ASP A 64 -17.65 5.78 -15.91
C ASP A 64 -17.25 5.40 -14.49
N GLU A 65 -16.24 6.07 -13.94
CA GLU A 65 -15.75 5.82 -12.58
C GLU A 65 -16.84 6.10 -11.54
N GLU A 66 -17.52 7.22 -11.67
CA GLU A 66 -18.67 7.56 -10.83
C GLU A 66 -19.82 6.54 -10.97
N GLY A 67 -19.95 5.90 -12.14
CA GLY A 67 -20.92 4.83 -12.38
C GLY A 67 -20.64 3.58 -11.52
N LEU A 68 -19.37 3.23 -11.33
CA LEU A 68 -18.99 2.15 -10.42
C LEU A 68 -19.28 2.47 -8.96
N GLU A 69 -19.03 3.72 -8.53
CA GLU A 69 -19.38 4.17 -7.18
C GLU A 69 -20.89 4.07 -6.93
N ILE A 70 -21.72 4.48 -7.89
CA ILE A 70 -23.19 4.39 -7.81
C ILE A 70 -23.65 2.93 -7.70
N ILE A 71 -23.07 2.03 -8.48
CA ILE A 71 -23.34 0.59 -8.41
C ILE A 71 -22.97 0.03 -7.04
N ARG A 72 -21.80 0.34 -6.51
CA ARG A 72 -21.34 -0.07 -5.18
C ARG A 72 -22.24 0.44 -4.07
N HIS A 73 -22.60 1.71 -4.11
CA HIS A 73 -23.51 2.33 -3.15
C HIS A 73 -24.89 1.65 -3.16
N SER A 74 -25.43 1.40 -4.34
CA SER A 74 -26.71 0.71 -4.50
C SER A 74 -26.66 -0.75 -4.05
N CYS A 75 -25.52 -1.45 -4.24
CA CYS A 75 -25.32 -2.78 -3.68
C CYS A 75 -25.31 -2.78 -2.14
N ALA A 76 -24.78 -1.74 -1.49
CA ALA A 76 -24.87 -1.60 -0.05
C ALA A 76 -26.32 -1.53 0.42
N HIS A 77 -27.18 -0.74 -0.23
CA HIS A 77 -28.63 -0.71 0.08
C HIS A 77 -29.30 -2.07 -0.16
N LEU A 78 -28.89 -2.77 -1.20
CA LEU A 78 -29.42 -4.12 -1.49
C LEU A 78 -29.04 -5.14 -0.40
N VAL A 79 -27.85 -5.02 0.24
CA VAL A 79 -27.50 -5.79 1.45
C VAL A 79 -28.52 -5.49 2.54
N GLY A 80 -28.84 -4.22 2.78
CA GLY A 80 -29.83 -3.81 3.77
C GLY A 80 -31.19 -4.44 3.52
N HIS A 81 -31.66 -4.42 2.27
CA HIS A 81 -32.92 -5.06 1.88
C HIS A 81 -32.90 -6.58 2.14
N ALA A 82 -31.87 -7.27 1.68
CA ALA A 82 -31.72 -8.72 1.89
C ALA A 82 -31.66 -9.10 3.37
N VAL A 83 -30.89 -8.34 4.15
CA VAL A 83 -30.76 -8.57 5.60
C VAL A 83 -32.09 -8.36 6.31
N LYS A 84 -32.84 -7.30 6.01
CA LYS A 84 -34.15 -7.04 6.64
C LYS A 84 -35.18 -8.10 6.30
N GLN A 85 -35.14 -8.70 5.12
CA GLN A 85 -36.03 -9.81 4.75
C GLN A 85 -35.67 -11.11 5.47
N LEU A 86 -34.39 -11.41 5.65
CA LEU A 86 -33.94 -12.63 6.33
C LEU A 86 -33.91 -12.50 7.86
N TYR A 87 -33.57 -11.29 8.34
CA TYR A 87 -33.35 -10.99 9.76
C TYR A 87 -34.08 -9.70 10.14
N PRO A 88 -35.42 -9.73 10.32
CA PRO A 88 -36.21 -8.51 10.53
C PRO A 88 -35.82 -7.70 11.77
N THR A 89 -35.21 -8.33 12.79
CA THR A 89 -34.74 -7.66 14.03
C THR A 89 -33.41 -6.95 13.86
N ALA A 90 -32.65 -7.24 12.80
CA ALA A 90 -31.41 -6.53 12.50
C ALA A 90 -31.66 -5.04 12.27
N LYS A 91 -30.81 -4.16 12.83
CA LYS A 91 -30.93 -2.71 12.68
C LYS A 91 -29.87 -2.21 11.73
N MET A 92 -30.30 -1.44 10.75
CA MET A 92 -29.43 -0.95 9.68
C MET A 92 -28.78 0.35 10.12
N VAL A 93 -27.46 0.46 9.89
CA VAL A 93 -26.65 1.61 10.33
C VAL A 93 -26.24 2.45 9.13
N ILE A 94 -25.15 2.13 8.47
CA ILE A 94 -24.59 2.89 7.35
C ILE A 94 -23.91 1.98 6.34
N GLY A 95 -24.01 2.31 5.04
CA GLY A 95 -23.44 1.54 3.94
C GLY A 95 -22.60 2.39 2.96
N PRO A 96 -21.39 2.84 3.34
CA PRO A 96 -20.55 3.64 2.47
C PRO A 96 -19.83 2.81 1.41
N VAL A 97 -19.42 3.51 0.34
CA VAL A 97 -18.52 2.99 -0.69
C VAL A 97 -17.07 3.07 -0.21
N ILE A 98 -16.27 2.12 -0.62
CA ILE A 98 -14.81 2.09 -0.49
C ILE A 98 -14.19 1.89 -1.87
N GLU A 99 -12.87 2.06 -2.00
CA GLU A 99 -12.14 2.12 -3.28
C GLU A 99 -12.53 1.03 -4.30
N GLU A 100 -12.65 -0.24 -3.89
CA GLU A 100 -13.01 -1.36 -4.77
C GLU A 100 -14.28 -2.11 -4.32
N GLY A 101 -15.11 -1.47 -3.51
CA GLY A 101 -16.28 -2.14 -2.97
C GLY A 101 -17.15 -1.25 -2.11
N PHE A 102 -17.79 -1.86 -1.16
CA PHE A 102 -18.67 -1.23 -0.19
C PHE A 102 -18.69 -2.04 1.09
N TYR A 103 -19.24 -1.47 2.16
CA TYR A 103 -19.63 -2.24 3.33
C TYR A 103 -20.98 -1.77 3.86
N TYR A 104 -21.59 -2.57 4.74
CA TYR A 104 -22.75 -2.15 5.51
C TYR A 104 -22.58 -2.52 6.98
N ASP A 105 -22.73 -1.54 7.87
CA ASP A 105 -22.70 -1.73 9.30
C ASP A 105 -24.10 -2.06 9.81
N ILE A 106 -24.21 -3.11 10.61
CA ILE A 106 -25.46 -3.70 11.05
C ILE A 106 -25.34 -4.03 12.55
N PHE A 107 -26.33 -3.62 13.33
CA PHE A 107 -26.50 -4.14 14.68
C PHE A 107 -27.42 -5.38 14.63
N PHE A 108 -26.94 -6.49 15.15
CA PHE A 108 -27.71 -7.73 15.24
C PHE A 108 -27.35 -8.48 16.53
N GLU A 109 -28.31 -9.17 17.14
CA GLU A 109 -28.19 -9.77 18.46
C GLU A 109 -27.14 -10.88 18.56
N ARG A 110 -26.86 -11.55 17.46
CA ARG A 110 -25.83 -12.58 17.37
C ARG A 110 -24.83 -12.26 16.24
N PRO A 111 -23.61 -12.83 16.29
CA PRO A 111 -22.69 -12.75 15.15
C PRO A 111 -23.27 -13.39 13.89
N PHE A 112 -23.08 -12.75 12.74
CA PHE A 112 -23.31 -13.37 11.45
C PHE A 112 -22.27 -14.44 11.18
N THR A 113 -22.73 -15.57 10.61
CA THR A 113 -21.88 -16.69 10.22
C THR A 113 -21.58 -16.68 8.71
N PRO A 114 -20.63 -17.50 8.22
CA PRO A 114 -20.43 -17.67 6.78
C PRO A 114 -21.69 -18.15 6.04
N GLU A 115 -22.53 -18.96 6.69
CA GLU A 115 -23.81 -19.45 6.16
C GLU A 115 -24.81 -18.30 6.01
N ASP A 116 -24.88 -17.39 7.01
CA ASP A 116 -25.71 -16.18 6.91
C ASP A 116 -25.26 -15.31 5.73
N MET A 117 -23.95 -15.15 5.54
CA MET A 117 -23.41 -14.37 4.41
C MET A 117 -23.79 -14.99 3.06
N ALA A 118 -23.72 -16.31 2.94
CA ALA A 118 -24.16 -17.02 1.75
C ALA A 118 -25.67 -16.83 1.49
N ALA A 119 -26.50 -16.90 2.54
CA ALA A 119 -27.93 -16.67 2.46
C ALA A 119 -28.28 -15.23 2.05
N ILE A 120 -27.59 -14.23 2.62
CA ILE A 120 -27.75 -12.81 2.27
C ILE A 120 -27.37 -12.62 0.79
N GLN A 121 -26.23 -13.14 0.33
CA GLN A 121 -25.81 -13.04 -1.05
C GLN A 121 -26.79 -13.69 -2.02
N GLN A 122 -27.32 -14.85 -1.67
CA GLN A 122 -28.34 -15.52 -2.48
C GLN A 122 -29.63 -14.69 -2.55
N ARG A 123 -30.05 -14.12 -1.41
CA ARG A 123 -31.23 -13.25 -1.36
C ARG A 123 -31.06 -11.97 -2.19
N MET A 124 -29.86 -11.37 -2.17
CA MET A 124 -29.56 -10.24 -3.05
C MET A 124 -29.73 -10.61 -4.54
N ARG A 125 -29.28 -11.79 -4.96
CA ARG A 125 -29.45 -12.27 -6.35
C ARG A 125 -30.94 -12.41 -6.70
N GLU A 126 -31.73 -13.00 -5.83
CA GLU A 126 -33.18 -13.14 -6.01
C GLU A 126 -33.88 -11.78 -6.13
N LEU A 127 -33.45 -10.78 -5.35
CA LEU A 127 -33.96 -9.40 -5.44
C LEU A 127 -33.57 -8.74 -6.78
N ILE A 128 -32.36 -8.95 -7.25
CA ILE A 128 -31.92 -8.43 -8.57
C ILE A 128 -32.71 -9.07 -9.71
N ASP A 129 -33.02 -10.37 -9.61
CA ASP A 129 -33.73 -11.11 -10.66
C ASP A 129 -35.22 -10.68 -10.75
N LYS A 130 -35.77 -10.01 -9.72
CA LYS A 130 -37.09 -9.37 -9.81
C LYS A 130 -37.10 -8.16 -10.75
N ASP A 131 -35.97 -7.56 -11.06
CA ASP A 131 -35.80 -6.43 -11.99
C ASP A 131 -36.71 -5.21 -11.64
N TYR A 132 -36.71 -4.79 -10.37
CA TYR A 132 -37.54 -3.67 -9.91
C TYR A 132 -36.80 -2.34 -9.93
N ASP A 133 -37.60 -1.26 -10.00
CA ASP A 133 -37.09 0.10 -9.99
C ASP A 133 -36.79 0.59 -8.56
N VAL A 134 -35.68 1.31 -8.41
CA VAL A 134 -35.32 2.01 -7.17
C VAL A 134 -35.93 3.41 -7.21
N ILE A 135 -36.80 3.70 -6.25
CA ILE A 135 -37.61 4.92 -6.25
C ILE A 135 -37.05 5.91 -5.23
N LYS A 136 -36.60 7.07 -5.71
CA LYS A 136 -36.20 8.20 -4.86
C LYS A 136 -37.40 9.07 -4.50
N LYS A 137 -37.47 9.49 -3.23
CA LYS A 137 -38.42 10.51 -2.75
C LYS A 137 -37.69 11.47 -1.81
N MET A 138 -37.73 12.76 -2.15
CA MET A 138 -37.36 13.82 -1.21
C MET A 138 -38.48 13.98 -0.20
N THR A 139 -38.22 13.68 1.06
CA THR A 139 -39.22 13.56 2.14
C THR A 139 -38.89 14.58 3.24
N PRO A 140 -39.88 15.34 3.75
CA PRO A 140 -39.66 16.24 4.87
C PRO A 140 -39.11 15.55 6.09
N ARG A 141 -38.16 16.19 6.81
CA ARG A 141 -37.46 15.61 7.97
C ARG A 141 -38.40 14.97 9.01
N ALA A 142 -39.53 15.64 9.32
CA ALA A 142 -40.48 15.13 10.31
C ALA A 142 -41.11 13.79 9.89
N GLU A 143 -41.42 13.62 8.60
CA GLU A 143 -41.97 12.38 8.06
C GLU A 143 -40.91 11.26 8.03
N VAL A 144 -39.64 11.61 7.74
CA VAL A 144 -38.51 10.65 7.78
C VAL A 144 -38.33 10.11 9.19
N ILE A 145 -38.38 10.98 10.20
CA ILE A 145 -38.28 10.58 11.61
C ILE A 145 -39.41 9.61 12.00
N GLU A 146 -40.66 9.96 11.65
CA GLU A 146 -41.80 9.09 11.97
C GLU A 146 -41.73 7.74 11.23
N LEU A 147 -41.24 7.72 10.00
CA LEU A 147 -41.03 6.50 9.23
C LEU A 147 -40.03 5.57 9.92
N PHE A 148 -38.85 6.08 10.31
CA PHE A 148 -37.83 5.24 10.94
C PHE A 148 -38.19 4.87 12.39
N LYS A 149 -38.93 5.71 13.11
CA LYS A 149 -39.52 5.33 14.41
C LYS A 149 -40.48 4.14 14.25
N SER A 150 -41.40 4.21 13.29
CA SER A 150 -42.38 3.14 13.06
C SER A 150 -41.74 1.81 12.66
N ARG A 151 -40.52 1.85 12.11
CA ARG A 151 -39.73 0.68 11.71
C ARG A 151 -38.72 0.22 12.76
N GLY A 152 -38.58 0.96 13.87
CA GLY A 152 -37.64 0.63 14.95
C GLY A 152 -36.17 0.78 14.56
N GLU A 153 -35.85 1.65 13.59
CA GLU A 153 -34.50 1.88 13.08
C GLU A 153 -33.77 2.97 13.90
N ASP A 154 -33.42 2.66 15.13
CA ASP A 154 -32.86 3.61 16.10
C ASP A 154 -31.55 4.25 15.62
N TYR A 155 -30.69 3.50 14.92
CA TYR A 155 -29.43 4.06 14.39
C TYR A 155 -29.66 5.08 13.28
N LYS A 156 -30.71 4.90 12.44
CA LYS A 156 -31.09 5.89 11.44
C LYS A 156 -31.57 7.18 12.12
N LEU A 157 -32.31 7.08 13.22
CA LEU A 157 -32.73 8.25 13.99
C LEU A 157 -31.53 9.01 14.56
N ARG A 158 -30.55 8.30 15.15
CA ARG A 158 -29.30 8.92 15.65
C ARG A 158 -28.50 9.62 14.53
N LEU A 159 -28.47 9.06 13.31
CA LEU A 159 -27.83 9.70 12.16
C LEU A 159 -28.58 10.96 11.71
N ILE A 160 -29.91 10.95 11.78
CA ILE A 160 -30.74 12.12 11.48
C ILE A 160 -30.47 13.26 12.47
N ASP A 161 -30.26 12.95 13.75
CA ASP A 161 -29.93 13.94 14.78
C ASP A 161 -28.61 14.67 14.52
N ASP A 162 -27.66 14.01 13.85
CA ASP A 162 -26.39 14.62 13.44
C ASP A 162 -26.53 15.60 12.22
N MET A 163 -27.71 15.67 11.61
CA MET A 163 -28.02 16.52 10.44
C MET A 163 -29.14 17.52 10.75
N PRO A 164 -28.95 18.44 11.72
CA PRO A 164 -30.05 19.29 12.22
C PRO A 164 -30.59 20.27 11.17
N ASP A 165 -29.77 20.69 10.22
CA ASP A 165 -30.10 21.73 9.23
C ASP A 165 -30.80 21.18 7.98
N GLU A 166 -30.87 19.87 7.81
CA GLU A 166 -31.49 19.22 6.65
C GLU A 166 -33.04 19.25 6.79
N LYS A 167 -33.70 20.03 5.95
CA LYS A 167 -35.18 20.18 5.95
C LYS A 167 -35.89 19.02 5.28
N ALA A 168 -35.27 18.40 4.29
CA ALA A 168 -35.78 17.25 3.56
C ALA A 168 -34.63 16.29 3.27
N MET A 169 -34.90 14.99 3.23
CA MET A 169 -33.91 13.92 3.05
C MET A 169 -34.32 13.01 1.89
N GLY A 170 -33.32 12.50 1.18
CA GLY A 170 -33.52 11.50 0.14
C GLY A 170 -33.83 10.14 0.75
N LEU A 171 -35.00 9.59 0.48
CA LEU A 171 -35.38 8.22 0.77
C LEU A 171 -35.36 7.40 -0.52
N TYR A 172 -34.74 6.22 -0.46
CA TYR A 172 -34.67 5.29 -1.58
C TYR A 172 -35.43 4.01 -1.22
N PHE A 173 -36.47 3.73 -1.99
CA PHE A 173 -37.37 2.59 -1.79
C PHE A 173 -36.98 1.44 -2.71
N HIS A 174 -36.77 0.29 -2.08
CA HIS A 174 -36.54 -1.01 -2.69
C HIS A 174 -37.70 -1.93 -2.32
N GLU A 175 -38.81 -1.87 -3.07
CA GLU A 175 -40.08 -2.49 -2.68
C GLU A 175 -40.50 -2.06 -1.24
N GLU A 176 -40.56 -2.98 -0.28
CA GLU A 176 -40.91 -2.67 1.12
C GLU A 176 -39.75 -2.11 1.96
N TYR A 177 -38.50 -2.26 1.50
CA TYR A 177 -37.33 -1.71 2.18
C TYR A 177 -37.12 -0.24 1.80
N VAL A 178 -36.71 0.56 2.78
CA VAL A 178 -36.34 1.94 2.57
C VAL A 178 -35.05 2.27 3.29
N ASP A 179 -34.18 3.01 2.62
CA ASP A 179 -32.98 3.56 3.21
C ASP A 179 -32.88 5.07 2.95
N MET A 180 -32.07 5.74 3.77
CA MET A 180 -31.85 7.17 3.71
C MET A 180 -30.39 7.46 3.31
N CYS A 181 -30.20 8.21 2.24
CA CYS A 181 -28.88 8.69 1.85
C CYS A 181 -28.95 9.89 0.89
N ARG A 182 -27.79 10.43 0.54
CA ARG A 182 -27.68 11.55 -0.40
C ARG A 182 -27.79 11.14 -1.87
N GLY A 183 -27.59 9.85 -2.16
CA GLY A 183 -27.55 9.34 -3.53
C GLY A 183 -26.32 9.81 -4.33
N PRO A 184 -26.34 9.66 -5.68
CA PRO A 184 -27.36 8.96 -6.44
C PRO A 184 -27.31 7.43 -6.34
N HIS A 185 -28.39 6.78 -6.76
CA HIS A 185 -28.50 5.32 -6.88
C HIS A 185 -28.82 4.88 -8.31
N VAL A 186 -28.60 3.59 -8.58
CA VAL A 186 -29.05 3.01 -9.85
C VAL A 186 -30.58 3.11 -9.96
N PRO A 187 -31.13 3.40 -11.14
CA PRO A 187 -32.58 3.51 -11.32
C PRO A 187 -33.30 2.17 -11.23
N ASN A 188 -32.58 1.04 -11.38
CA ASN A 188 -33.16 -0.30 -11.38
C ASN A 188 -32.13 -1.33 -10.95
N THR A 189 -32.59 -2.40 -10.27
CA THR A 189 -31.71 -3.46 -9.71
C THR A 189 -30.97 -4.27 -10.75
N ARG A 190 -31.39 -4.29 -12.03
CA ARG A 190 -30.68 -4.99 -13.11
C ARG A 190 -29.23 -4.57 -13.30
N PHE A 191 -28.83 -3.38 -12.84
CA PHE A 191 -27.45 -2.90 -12.90
C PHE A 191 -26.53 -3.52 -11.84
N LEU A 192 -27.08 -4.25 -10.85
CA LEU A 192 -26.37 -4.78 -9.70
C LEU A 192 -25.94 -6.25 -9.85
N LYS A 193 -25.96 -6.83 -11.07
CA LYS A 193 -25.75 -8.26 -11.34
C LYS A 193 -24.34 -8.76 -11.07
N ALA A 194 -23.34 -7.88 -11.07
CA ALA A 194 -21.93 -8.24 -10.93
C ALA A 194 -21.40 -7.83 -9.54
N PHE A 195 -21.80 -8.56 -8.51
CA PHE A 195 -21.38 -8.32 -7.12
C PHE A 195 -20.98 -9.61 -6.41
N GLN A 196 -20.24 -9.46 -5.32
CA GLN A 196 -19.92 -10.52 -4.38
C GLN A 196 -19.74 -9.96 -2.97
N LEU A 197 -20.30 -10.63 -1.97
CA LEU A 197 -19.97 -10.38 -0.56
C LEU A 197 -18.63 -11.05 -0.25
N THR A 198 -17.74 -10.38 0.48
CA THR A 198 -16.36 -10.81 0.64
C THR A 198 -16.01 -11.26 2.04
N LYS A 199 -16.40 -10.50 3.07
CA LYS A 199 -16.10 -10.85 4.47
C LYS A 199 -17.06 -10.19 5.46
N ILE A 200 -17.06 -10.72 6.68
CA ILE A 200 -17.69 -10.12 7.85
C ILE A 200 -16.58 -9.72 8.84
N SER A 201 -16.72 -8.58 9.49
CA SER A 201 -15.86 -8.16 10.59
C SER A 201 -16.65 -7.46 11.68
N GLY A 202 -16.07 -7.36 12.89
CA GLY A 202 -16.57 -6.44 13.92
C GLY A 202 -16.28 -4.99 13.54
N ALA A 203 -17.14 -4.10 13.99
CA ALA A 203 -16.98 -2.65 13.93
C ALA A 203 -17.55 -2.04 15.21
N TYR A 204 -17.30 -0.76 15.45
CA TYR A 204 -17.89 -0.01 16.55
C TYR A 204 -18.66 1.18 16.01
N TRP A 205 -19.76 1.52 16.65
CA TRP A 205 -20.51 2.72 16.32
C TRP A 205 -19.60 3.95 16.30
N ARG A 206 -19.58 4.68 15.18
CA ARG A 206 -18.69 5.85 14.91
C ARG A 206 -17.19 5.56 15.05
N GLY A 207 -16.78 4.30 14.97
CA GLY A 207 -15.36 3.91 15.06
C GLY A 207 -14.75 4.00 16.47
N ASP A 208 -15.53 4.32 17.49
CA ASP A 208 -15.06 4.38 18.88
C ASP A 208 -15.30 3.04 19.58
N SER A 209 -14.22 2.42 20.05
CA SER A 209 -14.27 1.12 20.75
C SER A 209 -15.04 1.12 22.08
N LYS A 210 -15.42 2.30 22.58
CA LYS A 210 -16.27 2.46 23.77
C LYS A 210 -17.77 2.38 23.46
N ASN A 211 -18.14 2.48 22.20
CA ASN A 211 -19.51 2.43 21.74
C ASN A 211 -19.96 0.99 21.45
N GLU A 212 -21.23 0.84 21.08
CA GLU A 212 -21.85 -0.45 20.75
C GLU A 212 -21.10 -1.16 19.61
N GLN A 213 -20.90 -2.45 19.76
CA GLN A 213 -20.31 -3.29 18.73
C GLN A 213 -21.31 -3.54 17.61
N LEU A 214 -20.86 -3.33 16.40
CA LEU A 214 -21.58 -3.57 15.15
C LEU A 214 -20.91 -4.71 14.39
N GLN A 215 -21.63 -5.23 13.40
CA GLN A 215 -21.09 -6.17 12.43
C GLN A 215 -21.05 -5.51 11.06
N ARG A 216 -19.92 -5.65 10.39
CA ARG A 216 -19.67 -5.05 9.09
C ARG A 216 -19.59 -6.13 8.03
N ILE A 217 -20.53 -6.09 7.07
CA ILE A 217 -20.51 -6.95 5.88
C ILE A 217 -19.85 -6.18 4.75
N TYR A 218 -18.78 -6.72 4.20
CA TYR A 218 -18.08 -6.17 3.03
C TYR A 218 -18.55 -6.85 1.76
N GLY A 219 -18.59 -6.08 0.68
CA GLY A 219 -18.84 -6.57 -0.66
C GLY A 219 -18.10 -5.76 -1.71
N THR A 220 -18.09 -6.30 -2.90
CA THR A 220 -17.59 -5.64 -4.13
C THR A 220 -18.63 -5.68 -5.22
N ALA A 221 -18.66 -4.67 -6.09
CA ALA A 221 -19.54 -4.64 -7.24
C ALA A 221 -18.86 -3.93 -8.42
N TRP A 222 -19.17 -4.41 -9.63
CA TRP A 222 -18.51 -4.05 -10.87
C TRP A 222 -19.54 -3.83 -11.99
N ALA A 223 -19.13 -3.18 -13.08
CA ALA A 223 -20.00 -2.92 -14.22
C ALA A 223 -20.51 -4.20 -14.89
N ASP A 224 -19.68 -5.24 -14.91
CA ASP A 224 -20.00 -6.53 -15.52
C ASP A 224 -19.31 -7.71 -14.82
N LYS A 225 -19.74 -8.92 -15.17
CA LYS A 225 -19.18 -10.18 -14.61
C LYS A 225 -17.71 -10.40 -14.95
N LYS A 226 -17.19 -9.86 -16.07
CA LYS A 226 -15.79 -10.01 -16.47
C LYS A 226 -14.89 -9.20 -15.53
N GLN A 227 -15.26 -7.96 -15.23
CA GLN A 227 -14.55 -7.12 -14.26
C GLN A 227 -14.57 -7.74 -12.85
N LEU A 228 -15.73 -8.23 -12.41
CA LEU A 228 -15.84 -8.94 -11.13
C LEU A 228 -14.94 -10.18 -11.08
N ALA A 229 -14.92 -11.01 -12.13
CA ALA A 229 -14.07 -12.19 -12.19
C ALA A 229 -12.58 -11.82 -12.16
N ALA A 230 -12.16 -10.79 -12.88
CA ALA A 230 -10.79 -10.27 -12.86
C ALA A 230 -10.39 -9.78 -11.46
N TYR A 231 -11.29 -9.07 -10.77
CA TYR A 231 -11.07 -8.64 -9.39
C TYR A 231 -10.89 -9.83 -8.43
N ILE A 232 -11.79 -10.81 -8.50
CA ILE A 232 -11.72 -12.01 -7.64
C ILE A 232 -10.41 -12.75 -7.88
N GLN A 233 -10.04 -12.98 -9.14
CA GLN A 233 -8.76 -13.61 -9.49
C GLN A 233 -7.57 -12.84 -8.91
N ARG A 234 -7.58 -11.51 -8.98
CA ARG A 234 -6.52 -10.67 -8.40
C ARG A 234 -6.43 -10.83 -6.88
N ILE A 235 -7.57 -10.88 -6.17
CA ILE A 235 -7.59 -11.10 -4.73
C ILE A 235 -7.09 -12.50 -4.36
N GLU A 236 -7.53 -13.54 -5.07
CA GLU A 236 -7.04 -14.91 -4.85
C GLU A 236 -5.53 -15.02 -5.09
N GLU A 237 -5.00 -14.37 -6.15
CA GLU A 237 -3.55 -14.31 -6.37
C GLU A 237 -2.83 -13.53 -5.27
N ALA A 238 -3.42 -12.45 -4.76
CA ALA A 238 -2.86 -11.71 -3.63
C ALA A 238 -2.79 -12.58 -2.36
N GLU A 239 -3.83 -13.36 -2.07
CA GLU A 239 -3.84 -14.29 -0.92
C GLU A 239 -2.80 -15.42 -1.07
N LYS A 240 -2.63 -15.96 -2.28
CA LYS A 240 -1.59 -16.96 -2.55
C LYS A 240 -0.18 -16.40 -2.34
N ARG A 241 0.01 -15.11 -2.58
CA ARG A 241 1.29 -14.40 -2.45
C ARG A 241 1.51 -13.77 -1.08
N ASP A 242 0.56 -13.89 -0.14
CA ASP A 242 0.66 -13.31 1.20
C ASP A 242 2.00 -13.67 1.87
N HIS A 243 2.77 -12.64 2.22
CA HIS A 243 4.10 -12.78 2.80
C HIS A 243 4.14 -13.60 4.10
N ARG A 244 3.05 -13.61 4.88
CA ARG A 244 2.93 -14.40 6.12
C ARG A 244 2.87 -15.89 5.81
N ARG A 245 2.12 -16.26 4.78
CA ARG A 245 1.99 -17.65 4.32
C ARG A 245 3.29 -18.14 3.68
N ILE A 246 3.83 -17.36 2.74
CA ILE A 246 5.09 -17.71 2.04
C ILE A 246 6.26 -17.68 3.04
N GLY A 247 6.32 -16.69 3.93
CA GLY A 247 7.34 -16.57 4.95
C GLY A 247 7.41 -17.80 5.86
N LYS A 248 6.25 -18.33 6.26
CA LYS A 248 6.14 -19.59 7.00
C LYS A 248 6.59 -20.80 6.16
N GLN A 249 6.13 -20.89 4.89
CA GLN A 249 6.48 -21.99 3.98
C GLN A 249 7.98 -22.07 3.70
N LEU A 250 8.64 -20.93 3.53
CA LEU A 250 10.07 -20.82 3.23
C LEU A 250 10.95 -20.68 4.47
N ASP A 251 10.37 -20.74 5.67
CA ASP A 251 11.06 -20.59 6.95
C ASP A 251 11.87 -19.28 7.04
N LEU A 252 11.21 -18.14 6.76
CA LEU A 252 11.86 -16.84 6.72
C LEU A 252 11.77 -16.09 8.06
N PHE A 253 10.62 -16.10 8.70
CA PHE A 253 10.36 -15.36 9.95
C PHE A 253 9.09 -15.86 10.66
N HIS A 254 8.95 -15.43 11.92
CA HIS A 254 7.67 -15.52 12.63
C HIS A 254 7.44 -14.27 13.51
N LEU A 255 6.21 -14.14 13.98
CA LEU A 255 5.75 -13.14 14.95
C LEU A 255 5.09 -13.88 16.11
N GLN A 256 5.25 -13.38 17.34
CA GLN A 256 4.68 -14.01 18.54
C GLN A 256 4.24 -12.96 19.57
N GLU A 257 3.46 -13.39 20.55
CA GLU A 257 2.80 -12.50 21.52
C GLU A 257 3.76 -11.81 22.48
N GLU A 258 4.92 -12.43 22.78
CA GLU A 258 5.92 -11.88 23.69
C GLU A 258 6.67 -10.68 23.10
N ALA A 259 6.60 -10.48 21.78
CA ALA A 259 7.17 -9.34 21.08
C ALA A 259 6.20 -8.84 19.97
N PRO A 260 5.06 -8.27 20.33
CA PRO A 260 4.01 -7.95 19.37
C PRO A 260 4.47 -6.87 18.38
N GLY A 261 4.42 -7.21 17.08
CA GLY A 261 4.87 -6.32 16.01
C GLY A 261 6.40 -6.23 15.86
N MET A 262 7.15 -7.19 16.41
CA MET A 262 8.59 -7.31 16.23
C MET A 262 8.91 -8.66 15.58
N VAL A 263 9.84 -8.65 14.63
CA VAL A 263 10.09 -9.81 13.76
C VAL A 263 11.18 -10.71 14.32
N PHE A 264 10.90 -12.01 14.42
CA PHE A 264 11.90 -13.05 14.66
C PHE A 264 12.35 -13.59 13.30
N TRP A 265 13.55 -13.22 12.88
CA TRP A 265 14.13 -13.67 11.63
C TRP A 265 14.75 -15.05 11.76
N HIS A 266 14.33 -15.99 10.90
CA HIS A 266 14.96 -17.31 10.80
C HIS A 266 16.20 -17.25 9.90
N PRO A 267 17.06 -18.29 9.88
CA PRO A 267 18.30 -18.25 9.08
C PRO A 267 18.09 -17.92 7.60
N ASN A 268 17.02 -18.43 6.98
CA ASN A 268 16.71 -18.13 5.58
C ASN A 268 16.29 -16.67 5.39
N GLY A 269 15.41 -16.14 6.25
CA GLY A 269 14.98 -14.75 6.20
C GLY A 269 16.11 -13.78 6.55
N TRP A 270 16.92 -14.13 7.54
CA TRP A 270 18.09 -13.35 7.91
C TRP A 270 19.13 -13.28 6.78
N SER A 271 19.29 -14.37 6.02
CA SER A 271 20.12 -14.36 4.82
C SER A 271 19.65 -13.36 3.77
N VAL A 272 18.33 -13.29 3.51
CA VAL A 272 17.75 -12.28 2.60
C VAL A 272 18.01 -10.88 3.14
N TYR A 273 17.78 -10.66 4.44
CA TYR A 273 18.01 -9.39 5.12
C TYR A 273 19.48 -8.91 4.97
N GLN A 274 20.43 -9.79 5.23
CA GLN A 274 21.86 -9.48 5.10
C GLN A 274 22.27 -9.14 3.66
N VAL A 275 21.74 -9.85 2.67
CA VAL A 275 21.99 -9.54 1.25
C VAL A 275 21.50 -8.15 0.91
N LEU A 276 20.29 -7.80 1.37
CA LEU A 276 19.69 -6.49 1.18
C LEU A 276 20.52 -5.39 1.85
N GLU A 277 20.94 -5.61 3.10
CA GLU A 277 21.76 -4.67 3.86
C GLU A 277 23.13 -4.46 3.20
N GLN A 278 23.80 -5.53 2.79
CA GLN A 278 25.10 -5.45 2.11
C GLN A 278 25.00 -4.72 0.77
N TYR A 279 23.95 -4.99 0.00
CA TYR A 279 23.68 -4.27 -1.24
C TYR A 279 23.50 -2.76 -1.00
N MET A 280 22.64 -2.38 -0.06
CA MET A 280 22.40 -0.99 0.28
C MET A 280 23.64 -0.29 0.84
N ARG A 281 24.43 -0.98 1.66
CA ARG A 281 25.72 -0.45 2.17
C ARG A 281 26.68 -0.15 1.05
N LYS A 282 26.80 -1.05 0.07
CA LYS A 282 27.63 -0.81 -1.13
C LYS A 282 27.11 0.39 -1.92
N VAL A 283 25.82 0.43 -2.19
CA VAL A 283 25.17 1.53 -2.95
C VAL A 283 25.41 2.87 -2.26
N GLN A 284 25.19 2.95 -0.96
CA GLN A 284 25.37 4.18 -0.18
C GLN A 284 26.83 4.65 -0.22
N ARG A 285 27.78 3.74 0.03
CA ARG A 285 29.22 4.06 -0.03
C ARG A 285 29.65 4.55 -1.40
N ASP A 286 29.20 3.89 -2.48
CA ASP A 286 29.56 4.25 -3.86
C ASP A 286 28.99 5.63 -4.27
N HIS A 287 27.97 6.15 -3.54
CA HIS A 287 27.38 7.47 -3.73
C HIS A 287 27.78 8.50 -2.66
N GLY A 288 28.87 8.23 -1.92
CA GLY A 288 29.46 9.18 -0.99
C GLY A 288 28.73 9.35 0.33
N TYR A 289 27.90 8.40 0.73
CA TYR A 289 27.32 8.37 2.08
C TYR A 289 28.31 7.76 3.08
N VAL A 290 28.38 8.37 4.25
CA VAL A 290 29.18 7.90 5.38
C VAL A 290 28.25 7.15 6.34
N GLU A 291 28.50 5.85 6.56
CA GLU A 291 27.72 5.06 7.49
C GLU A 291 28.06 5.43 8.94
N VAL A 292 27.02 5.68 9.72
CA VAL A 292 27.09 6.00 11.15
C VAL A 292 26.20 5.05 11.95
N ARG A 293 26.35 5.06 13.28
CA ARG A 293 25.48 4.34 14.19
C ARG A 293 25.17 5.17 15.41
N THR A 294 23.90 5.27 15.75
CA THR A 294 23.43 6.09 16.87
C THR A 294 22.74 5.24 17.95
N PRO A 295 22.65 5.72 19.20
CA PRO A 295 21.98 5.01 20.28
C PRO A 295 20.52 4.71 19.97
N GLN A 296 20.01 3.57 20.43
CA GLN A 296 18.60 3.21 20.30
C GLN A 296 17.73 3.84 21.39
N VAL A 297 18.26 3.98 22.59
CA VAL A 297 17.60 4.61 23.72
C VAL A 297 18.18 5.99 23.90
N VAL A 298 17.32 7.01 23.91
CA VAL A 298 17.73 8.41 24.00
C VAL A 298 16.96 9.12 25.12
N ASP A 299 17.61 10.10 25.74
CA ASP A 299 17.01 10.93 26.78
C ASP A 299 15.87 11.78 26.17
N ARG A 300 14.79 11.93 26.92
CA ARG A 300 13.61 12.73 26.58
C ARG A 300 13.96 14.16 26.13
N ILE A 301 14.98 14.78 26.74
CA ILE A 301 15.41 16.14 26.41
C ILE A 301 15.78 16.30 24.94
N LEU A 302 16.45 15.30 24.32
CA LEU A 302 16.77 15.36 22.90
C LEU A 302 15.50 15.37 22.03
N LEU A 303 14.50 14.57 22.41
CA LEU A 303 13.24 14.46 21.70
C LEU A 303 12.34 15.68 21.91
N GLU A 304 12.41 16.34 23.07
CA GLU A 304 11.73 17.61 23.34
C GLU A 304 12.33 18.75 22.49
N ARG A 305 13.65 18.88 22.50
CA ARG A 305 14.35 19.90 21.70
C ARG A 305 14.07 19.75 20.21
N SER A 306 14.07 18.55 19.69
CA SER A 306 13.78 18.26 18.28
C SER A 306 12.29 18.37 17.94
N GLY A 307 11.39 18.45 18.92
CA GLY A 307 9.94 18.49 18.74
C GLY A 307 9.26 17.13 18.56
N HIS A 308 10.03 16.04 18.58
CA HIS A 308 9.45 14.70 18.42
C HIS A 308 8.57 14.31 19.60
N TRP A 309 8.93 14.71 20.83
CA TRP A 309 8.16 14.37 22.02
C TRP A 309 6.73 14.92 21.97
N SER A 310 6.54 16.17 21.57
CA SER A 310 5.21 16.80 21.50
C SER A 310 4.32 16.25 20.39
N ASN A 311 4.91 15.71 19.30
CA ASN A 311 4.15 15.24 18.13
C ASN A 311 3.98 13.72 18.06
N TYR A 312 4.78 12.95 18.81
CA TYR A 312 4.85 11.49 18.72
C TYR A 312 4.80 10.76 20.07
N ALA A 313 4.52 11.45 21.19
CA ALA A 313 4.59 10.84 22.52
C ALA A 313 3.74 9.57 22.65
N GLU A 314 2.53 9.56 22.09
CA GLU A 314 1.62 8.42 22.12
C GLU A 314 2.13 7.21 21.33
N ASN A 315 3.00 7.45 20.35
CA ASN A 315 3.56 6.43 19.48
C ASN A 315 4.99 6.00 19.85
N MET A 316 5.50 6.43 21.02
CA MET A 316 6.84 6.05 21.49
C MET A 316 6.79 5.00 22.60
N PHE A 317 7.77 4.09 22.59
CA PHE A 317 8.08 3.26 23.74
C PHE A 317 8.94 4.09 24.71
N THR A 318 8.43 4.35 25.89
CA THR A 318 9.11 5.14 26.92
C THR A 318 9.50 4.27 28.11
N THR A 319 10.57 4.66 28.80
CA THR A 319 11.03 4.02 30.03
C THR A 319 11.66 5.05 30.94
N SER A 320 11.76 4.75 32.23
CA SER A 320 12.40 5.62 33.21
C SER A 320 13.50 4.84 33.95
N SER A 321 14.65 5.45 34.14
CA SER A 321 15.78 4.92 34.93
C SER A 321 16.54 6.08 35.57
N GLU A 322 17.03 5.87 36.79
CA GLU A 322 17.83 6.87 37.53
C GLU A 322 17.20 8.27 37.58
N SER A 323 15.87 8.33 37.75
CA SER A 323 15.07 9.57 37.76
C SER A 323 15.11 10.37 36.44
N ARG A 324 15.37 9.70 35.31
CA ARG A 324 15.31 10.28 33.96
C ARG A 324 14.34 9.51 33.11
N ASP A 325 13.67 10.21 32.19
CA ASP A 325 12.82 9.61 31.16
C ASP A 325 13.60 9.43 29.87
N TYR A 326 13.41 8.26 29.29
CA TYR A 326 14.02 7.86 28.02
C TYR A 326 12.93 7.37 27.05
N ALA A 327 13.25 7.38 25.78
CA ALA A 327 12.46 6.67 24.77
C ALA A 327 13.35 5.80 23.88
N VAL A 328 12.78 4.71 23.38
CA VAL A 328 13.35 4.01 22.25
C VAL A 328 13.09 4.89 21.01
N LYS A 329 14.14 5.28 20.30
CA LYS A 329 14.04 6.28 19.22
C LYS A 329 13.01 5.87 18.15
N PRO A 330 12.05 6.74 17.80
CA PRO A 330 11.12 6.50 16.71
C PRO A 330 11.70 6.89 15.34
N MET A 331 12.77 7.69 15.34
CA MET A 331 13.47 8.23 14.16
C MET A 331 14.94 8.47 14.49
N ASN A 332 15.80 8.49 13.46
CA ASN A 332 17.25 8.68 13.60
C ASN A 332 17.69 10.16 13.51
N CYS A 333 16.85 11.01 12.93
CA CYS A 333 17.20 12.39 12.57
C CYS A 333 17.78 13.23 13.73
N PRO A 334 17.23 13.23 14.97
CA PRO A 334 17.83 14.02 16.04
C PRO A 334 19.26 13.60 16.38
N CYS A 335 19.53 12.29 16.29
CA CYS A 335 20.85 11.72 16.59
C CYS A 335 21.88 12.07 15.50
N HIS A 336 21.49 12.11 14.22
CA HIS A 336 22.37 12.51 13.13
C HIS A 336 22.76 13.99 13.24
N VAL A 337 21.85 14.85 13.69
CA VAL A 337 22.19 16.26 13.99
C VAL A 337 23.22 16.34 15.12
N GLN A 338 23.14 15.46 16.13
CA GLN A 338 24.17 15.44 17.20
C GLN A 338 25.54 15.04 16.67
N ILE A 339 25.61 14.13 15.66
CA ILE A 339 26.88 13.80 14.99
C ILE A 339 27.39 15.00 14.17
N PHE A 340 26.49 15.65 13.42
CA PHE A 340 26.85 16.85 12.64
C PHE A 340 27.44 17.94 13.53
N ASN A 341 26.89 18.14 14.73
CA ASN A 341 27.33 19.14 15.70
C ASN A 341 28.68 18.85 16.37
N GLN A 342 29.28 17.66 16.14
CA GLN A 342 30.62 17.38 16.65
C GLN A 342 31.68 18.07 15.77
N GLY A 343 32.34 19.05 16.34
CA GLY A 343 33.35 19.87 15.66
C GLY A 343 32.77 20.91 14.70
N LEU A 344 33.60 21.87 14.36
CA LEU A 344 33.24 22.94 13.45
C LEU A 344 33.14 22.42 12.01
N LYS A 345 32.07 22.72 11.32
CA LYS A 345 31.85 22.43 9.90
C LYS A 345 32.02 23.70 9.06
N SER A 346 32.55 23.56 7.86
CA SER A 346 32.63 24.62 6.86
C SER A 346 31.77 24.29 5.65
N TYR A 347 31.52 25.26 4.79
CA TYR A 347 30.83 25.06 3.51
C TYR A 347 31.52 24.01 2.61
N ARG A 348 32.84 23.79 2.80
CA ARG A 348 33.61 22.78 2.05
C ARG A 348 33.33 21.35 2.49
N ASP A 349 32.79 21.17 3.70
CA ASP A 349 32.40 19.87 4.24
C ASP A 349 31.00 19.46 3.76
N LEU A 350 30.27 20.37 3.07
CA LEU A 350 28.93 20.16 2.57
C LEU A 350 28.93 19.85 1.05
N PRO A 351 28.07 18.97 0.55
CA PRO A 351 27.06 18.23 1.31
C PRO A 351 27.66 17.09 2.14
N LEU A 352 27.24 16.98 3.40
CA LEU A 352 27.58 15.86 4.29
C LEU A 352 26.42 14.87 4.32
N ARG A 353 26.64 13.64 3.85
CA ARG A 353 25.62 12.59 3.75
C ARG A 353 25.89 11.52 4.81
N LEU A 354 25.08 11.50 5.89
CA LEU A 354 25.15 10.50 6.96
C LEU A 354 24.08 9.45 6.72
N ALA A 355 24.46 8.16 6.68
CA ALA A 355 23.54 7.05 6.49
C ALA A 355 23.59 6.10 7.69
N GLU A 356 22.45 5.52 8.06
CA GLU A 356 22.35 4.53 9.14
C GLU A 356 21.30 3.46 8.77
N PHE A 357 21.66 2.19 8.97
CA PHE A 357 20.65 1.15 9.12
C PHE A 357 20.11 1.23 10.54
N GLY A 358 19.19 2.18 10.72
CA GLY A 358 18.72 2.63 12.02
C GLY A 358 17.53 1.82 12.52
N ALA A 359 17.72 1.10 13.63
CA ALA A 359 16.61 0.43 14.31
C ALA A 359 15.73 1.47 15.01
N CYS A 360 14.49 1.56 14.56
CA CYS A 360 13.46 2.46 15.08
C CYS A 360 12.28 1.67 15.64
N HIS A 361 11.60 2.25 16.63
CA HIS A 361 10.43 1.63 17.23
C HIS A 361 9.28 2.63 17.32
N ARG A 362 8.09 2.20 16.91
CA ARG A 362 6.85 2.98 16.98
C ARG A 362 5.74 2.11 17.59
N ASN A 363 5.09 2.61 18.62
CA ASN A 363 4.01 1.90 19.29
C ASN A 363 2.71 1.95 18.47
N GLU A 364 2.73 1.31 17.31
CA GLU A 364 1.57 1.19 16.43
C GLU A 364 0.42 0.47 17.15
N PRO A 365 -0.85 0.88 16.95
CA PRO A 365 -2.00 0.18 17.49
C PRO A 365 -2.05 -1.29 17.04
N SER A 366 -2.46 -2.20 17.91
CA SER A 366 -2.49 -3.65 17.60
C SER A 366 -3.33 -3.97 16.36
N GLY A 367 -4.45 -3.27 16.15
CA GLY A 367 -5.31 -3.47 14.98
C GLY A 367 -4.72 -2.99 13.66
N ALA A 368 -3.63 -2.22 13.69
CA ALA A 368 -2.93 -1.73 12.51
C ALA A 368 -1.79 -2.65 12.06
N LEU A 369 -1.37 -3.61 12.90
CA LEU A 369 -0.26 -4.52 12.59
C LEU A 369 -0.64 -5.49 11.48
N HIS A 370 0.30 -5.72 10.55
CA HIS A 370 0.07 -6.60 9.41
C HIS A 370 1.35 -7.32 8.98
N GLY A 371 1.57 -8.52 9.52
CA GLY A 371 2.78 -9.32 9.24
C GLY A 371 4.04 -8.49 9.43
N ILE A 372 4.95 -8.53 8.44
CA ILE A 372 6.14 -7.67 8.42
C ILE A 372 5.96 -6.37 7.61
N MET A 373 4.76 -6.15 7.03
CA MET A 373 4.43 -4.92 6.29
C MET A 373 4.19 -3.72 7.21
N ARG A 374 3.63 -3.95 8.40
CA ARG A 374 3.42 -2.91 9.42
C ARG A 374 3.74 -3.48 10.79
N VAL A 375 4.85 -3.06 11.33
CA VAL A 375 5.49 -3.56 12.54
C VAL A 375 5.73 -2.43 13.55
N ARG A 376 6.10 -2.79 14.77
CA ARG A 376 6.49 -1.83 15.83
C ARG A 376 7.99 -1.63 15.91
N GLY A 377 8.78 -2.66 15.62
CA GLY A 377 10.25 -2.60 15.55
C GLY A 377 10.70 -2.84 14.13
N PHE A 378 11.45 -1.91 13.54
CA PHE A 378 11.90 -1.98 12.15
C PHE A 378 13.24 -1.28 11.96
N THR A 379 13.93 -1.63 10.87
CA THR A 379 15.18 -0.98 10.47
C THR A 379 14.96 -0.17 9.20
N GLN A 380 15.35 1.10 9.22
CA GLN A 380 15.30 1.97 8.04
C GLN A 380 16.67 2.03 7.34
N ASP A 381 16.67 2.15 6.02
CA ASP A 381 17.82 2.59 5.22
C ASP A 381 17.93 4.12 5.24
N ASP A 382 17.93 4.67 6.45
CA ASP A 382 17.79 6.10 6.68
C ASP A 382 19.09 6.86 6.38
N ALA A 383 18.96 8.04 5.82
CA ALA A 383 20.08 8.97 5.72
C ALA A 383 19.62 10.41 5.75
N HIS A 384 20.56 11.26 6.17
CA HIS A 384 20.35 12.70 6.28
C HIS A 384 21.48 13.42 5.55
N ILE A 385 21.09 14.30 4.64
CA ILE A 385 22.01 15.11 3.85
C ILE A 385 21.97 16.51 4.41
N PHE A 386 23.08 16.96 4.99
CA PHE A 386 23.27 18.33 5.41
C PHE A 386 23.90 19.10 4.24
N CYS A 387 23.23 20.10 3.73
CA CYS A 387 23.65 20.84 2.56
C CYS A 387 23.30 22.32 2.65
N THR A 388 23.85 23.12 1.73
CA THR A 388 23.39 24.49 1.54
C THR A 388 22.09 24.51 0.73
N GLU A 389 21.35 25.61 0.74
CA GLU A 389 20.12 25.75 -0.02
C GLU A 389 20.35 25.58 -1.53
N GLU A 390 21.49 26.05 -2.04
CA GLU A 390 21.86 25.94 -3.45
C GLU A 390 22.18 24.50 -3.88
N GLN A 391 22.58 23.65 -2.93
CA GLN A 391 22.89 22.24 -3.19
C GLN A 391 21.64 21.34 -3.24
N VAL A 392 20.49 21.80 -2.69
CA VAL A 392 19.26 20.99 -2.55
C VAL A 392 18.82 20.37 -3.87
N LYS A 393 18.75 21.17 -4.94
CA LYS A 393 18.31 20.68 -6.27
C LYS A 393 19.20 19.53 -6.76
N LYS A 394 20.53 19.69 -6.66
CA LYS A 394 21.48 18.67 -7.09
C LYS A 394 21.36 17.40 -6.25
N GLU A 395 21.30 17.54 -4.94
CA GLU A 395 21.17 16.39 -4.03
C GLU A 395 19.85 15.62 -4.26
N ALA A 396 18.76 16.33 -4.55
CA ALA A 396 17.49 15.73 -4.91
C ALA A 396 17.57 14.97 -6.25
N ALA A 397 18.17 15.55 -7.27
CA ALA A 397 18.34 14.89 -8.57
C ALA A 397 19.23 13.64 -8.48
N ASP A 398 20.34 13.71 -7.74
CA ASP A 398 21.21 12.55 -7.49
C ASP A 398 20.47 11.45 -6.72
N PHE A 399 19.65 11.82 -5.74
CA PHE A 399 18.83 10.87 -4.99
C PHE A 399 17.75 10.20 -5.85
N ILE A 400 17.05 10.95 -6.72
CA ILE A 400 16.05 10.39 -7.65
C ILE A 400 16.71 9.33 -8.54
N LYS A 401 17.86 9.64 -9.14
CA LYS A 401 18.62 8.71 -9.96
C LYS A 401 18.99 7.43 -9.22
N LEU A 402 19.52 7.59 -8.01
CA LEU A 402 19.91 6.48 -7.15
C LEU A 402 18.73 5.59 -6.80
N THR A 403 17.60 6.18 -6.42
CA THR A 403 16.36 5.48 -6.05
C THR A 403 15.84 4.65 -7.22
N LEU A 404 15.77 5.22 -8.42
CA LEU A 404 15.33 4.52 -9.62
C LEU A 404 16.26 3.35 -9.99
N GLN A 405 17.59 3.52 -9.83
CA GLN A 405 18.54 2.44 -10.03
C GLN A 405 18.32 1.29 -9.05
N VAL A 406 18.15 1.60 -7.77
CA VAL A 406 17.91 0.58 -6.73
C VAL A 406 16.64 -0.19 -7.03
N TYR A 407 15.53 0.47 -7.35
CA TYR A 407 14.27 -0.21 -7.63
C TYR A 407 14.36 -1.13 -8.86
N ARG A 408 15.05 -0.72 -9.92
CA ARG A 408 15.32 -1.60 -11.07
C ARG A 408 16.13 -2.83 -10.69
N ASP A 409 17.14 -2.68 -9.83
CA ASP A 409 17.93 -3.81 -9.33
C ASP A 409 17.09 -4.83 -8.54
N PHE A 410 15.96 -4.39 -7.95
CA PHE A 410 14.96 -5.24 -7.31
C PHE A 410 13.81 -5.69 -8.23
N GLY A 411 13.86 -5.35 -9.53
CA GLY A 411 12.87 -5.77 -10.53
C GLY A 411 11.61 -4.91 -10.62
N PHE A 412 11.60 -3.72 -9.98
CA PHE A 412 10.49 -2.79 -10.08
C PHE A 412 10.73 -1.78 -11.21
N THR A 413 9.84 -1.75 -12.20
CA THR A 413 9.91 -0.87 -13.37
C THR A 413 8.78 0.16 -13.41
N ASP A 414 7.64 -0.13 -12.78
CA ASP A 414 6.48 0.78 -12.69
C ASP A 414 6.58 1.58 -11.38
N ILE A 415 7.09 2.81 -11.49
CA ILE A 415 7.41 3.69 -10.36
C ILE A 415 6.69 5.01 -10.57
N ALA A 416 5.78 5.36 -9.68
CA ALA A 416 5.13 6.66 -9.64
C ALA A 416 5.87 7.60 -8.68
N MET A 417 6.08 8.86 -9.11
CA MET A 417 6.71 9.90 -8.31
C MET A 417 5.71 11.01 -8.05
N LYS A 418 5.68 11.51 -6.81
CA LYS A 418 4.79 12.61 -6.39
C LYS A 418 5.57 13.66 -5.61
N LEU A 419 5.20 14.92 -5.79
CA LEU A 419 5.65 16.03 -4.98
C LEU A 419 4.53 16.50 -4.06
N SER A 420 4.64 16.17 -2.78
CA SER A 420 3.71 16.60 -1.74
C SER A 420 4.08 18.00 -1.28
N THR A 421 3.17 18.94 -1.48
CA THR A 421 3.40 20.37 -1.24
C THR A 421 2.78 20.83 0.09
N ARG A 422 2.92 22.12 0.39
CA ARG A 422 2.58 22.75 1.66
C ARG A 422 1.17 22.45 2.19
N PRO A 423 1.04 21.99 3.43
CA PRO A 423 -0.25 21.85 4.10
C PRO A 423 -0.76 23.20 4.64
N ALA A 424 -2.06 23.24 5.00
CA ALA A 424 -2.68 24.42 5.57
C ALA A 424 -1.98 24.87 6.88
N LYS A 425 -1.62 23.90 7.76
CA LYS A 425 -0.82 24.15 8.96
C LYS A 425 0.63 23.82 8.67
N ARG A 426 1.48 24.85 8.63
CA ARG A 426 2.91 24.71 8.32
C ARG A 426 3.76 25.69 9.11
N VAL A 427 5.05 25.42 9.14
CA VAL A 427 6.11 26.27 9.70
C VAL A 427 6.91 26.89 8.55
N GLY A 428 7.41 28.09 8.72
CA GLY A 428 8.20 28.82 7.71
C GLY A 428 7.37 29.78 6.87
N SER A 429 8.06 30.67 6.15
CA SER A 429 7.43 31.66 5.27
C SER A 429 7.04 31.04 3.92
N ASP A 430 6.14 31.71 3.19
CA ASP A 430 5.72 31.25 1.86
C ASP A 430 6.90 31.26 0.87
N GLU A 431 7.82 32.23 0.98
CA GLU A 431 9.02 32.29 0.13
C GLU A 431 9.96 31.11 0.38
N LEU A 432 10.07 30.60 1.61
CA LEU A 432 10.84 29.40 1.93
C LEU A 432 10.22 28.18 1.23
N TRP A 433 8.88 28.05 1.32
CA TRP A 433 8.16 26.96 0.66
C TRP A 433 8.25 27.04 -0.86
N ASP A 434 8.12 28.23 -1.45
CA ASP A 434 8.24 28.42 -2.89
C ASP A 434 9.61 27.96 -3.41
N ARG A 435 10.70 28.32 -2.70
CA ARG A 435 12.05 27.87 -3.07
C ARG A 435 12.23 26.38 -2.90
N ALA A 436 11.76 25.81 -1.78
CA ALA A 436 11.90 24.38 -1.50
C ALA A 436 11.10 23.53 -2.50
N GLU A 437 9.84 23.87 -2.73
CA GLU A 437 8.99 23.18 -3.71
C GLU A 437 9.55 23.32 -5.13
N GLY A 438 10.03 24.52 -5.50
CA GLY A 438 10.66 24.77 -6.79
C GLY A 438 11.92 23.92 -7.00
N ALA A 439 12.82 23.85 -6.00
CA ALA A 439 14.03 23.04 -6.09
C ALA A 439 13.73 21.54 -6.26
N LEU A 440 12.73 21.01 -5.55
CA LEU A 440 12.33 19.62 -5.69
C LEU A 440 11.60 19.34 -7.00
N ALA A 441 10.74 20.26 -7.48
CA ALA A 441 10.10 20.16 -8.79
C ALA A 441 11.10 20.19 -9.95
N ASP A 442 12.10 21.06 -9.87
CA ASP A 442 13.20 21.12 -10.86
C ASP A 442 13.99 19.81 -10.90
N ALA A 443 14.29 19.21 -9.74
CA ALA A 443 14.98 17.93 -9.68
C ALA A 443 14.14 16.78 -10.26
N LEU A 444 12.82 16.78 -10.04
CA LEU A 444 11.91 15.82 -10.65
C LEU A 444 11.84 15.99 -12.19
N ASN A 445 11.78 17.23 -12.68
CA ASN A 445 11.78 17.52 -14.11
C ASN A 445 13.07 17.04 -14.80
N GLU A 446 14.22 17.15 -14.14
CA GLU A 446 15.51 16.64 -14.64
C GLU A 446 15.55 15.11 -14.76
N SER A 447 14.70 14.39 -14.04
CA SER A 447 14.61 12.93 -14.16
C SER A 447 14.08 12.45 -15.52
N GLY A 448 13.36 13.31 -16.23
CA GLY A 448 12.70 13.00 -17.51
C GLY A 448 11.50 12.05 -17.40
N LEU A 449 11.09 11.69 -16.19
CA LEU A 449 9.94 10.80 -15.91
C LEU A 449 8.71 11.61 -15.51
N ALA A 450 7.53 11.04 -15.74
CA ALA A 450 6.28 11.63 -15.32
C ALA A 450 6.18 11.65 -13.79
N TRP A 451 5.67 12.74 -13.24
CA TRP A 451 5.40 12.89 -11.82
C TRP A 451 4.17 13.79 -11.60
N GLU A 452 3.60 13.77 -10.41
CA GLU A 452 2.36 14.48 -10.07
C GLU A 452 2.54 15.34 -8.82
N TYR A 453 1.84 16.47 -8.77
CA TYR A 453 1.66 17.22 -7.52
C TYR A 453 0.63 16.54 -6.62
N GLN A 454 0.92 16.55 -5.31
CA GLN A 454 0.01 16.13 -4.25
C GLN A 454 -0.17 17.29 -3.26
N PRO A 455 -1.09 18.23 -3.56
CA PRO A 455 -1.27 19.45 -2.78
C PRO A 455 -1.73 19.16 -1.34
N GLY A 456 -1.08 19.81 -0.37
CA GLY A 456 -1.47 19.73 1.03
C GLY A 456 -0.92 18.53 1.81
N GLU A 457 -0.22 17.59 1.15
CA GLU A 457 0.25 16.34 1.75
C GLU A 457 1.73 16.40 2.20
N GLY A 458 2.37 17.56 2.08
CA GLY A 458 3.71 17.80 2.60
C GLY A 458 3.75 17.70 4.12
N ALA A 459 4.95 17.48 4.68
CA ALA A 459 5.12 17.59 6.13
C ALA A 459 4.92 19.04 6.58
N PHE A 460 4.53 19.25 7.84
CA PHE A 460 4.29 20.61 8.35
C PHE A 460 5.56 21.49 8.31
N TYR A 461 6.74 20.90 8.17
CA TYR A 461 8.05 21.56 8.16
C TYR A 461 8.69 21.64 6.76
N GLY A 462 8.19 20.93 5.75
CA GLY A 462 8.76 20.98 4.40
C GLY A 462 8.07 20.07 3.38
N PRO A 463 8.25 20.34 2.09
CA PRO A 463 7.76 19.50 1.01
C PRO A 463 8.54 18.18 0.93
N LYS A 464 7.94 17.18 0.27
CA LYS A 464 8.57 15.86 0.11
C LYS A 464 8.32 15.28 -1.28
N ILE A 465 9.33 14.59 -1.82
CA ILE A 465 9.19 13.68 -2.95
C ILE A 465 8.85 12.29 -2.40
N GLU A 466 7.86 11.64 -2.99
CA GLU A 466 7.43 10.28 -2.64
C GLU A 466 7.52 9.37 -3.85
N PHE A 467 8.04 8.15 -3.61
CA PHE A 467 8.13 7.11 -4.63
C PHE A 467 7.19 5.98 -4.26
N THR A 468 6.32 5.65 -5.20
CA THR A 468 5.37 4.55 -5.07
C THR A 468 5.70 3.48 -6.08
N LEU A 469 5.96 2.27 -5.59
CA LEU A 469 6.18 1.09 -6.40
C LEU A 469 4.86 0.39 -6.67
N LYS A 470 4.66 -0.04 -7.91
CA LYS A 470 3.55 -0.90 -8.27
C LYS A 470 4.03 -2.34 -8.37
N ASP A 471 3.42 -3.23 -7.63
CA ASP A 471 3.79 -4.65 -7.67
C ASP A 471 3.14 -5.39 -8.84
N CYS A 472 3.49 -6.67 -9.00
CA CYS A 472 2.95 -7.52 -10.06
C CYS A 472 1.42 -7.75 -10.00
N LEU A 473 0.77 -7.38 -8.90
CA LEU A 473 -0.69 -7.42 -8.72
C LEU A 473 -1.35 -6.05 -8.93
N GLY A 474 -0.55 -5.03 -9.29
CA GLY A 474 -1.02 -3.67 -9.49
C GLY A 474 -1.26 -2.88 -8.19
N ARG A 475 -0.79 -3.38 -7.02
CA ARG A 475 -0.93 -2.67 -5.74
C ARG A 475 0.18 -1.62 -5.60
N ASN A 476 -0.19 -0.48 -5.03
CA ASN A 476 0.72 0.64 -4.81
C ASN A 476 1.39 0.55 -3.43
N TRP A 477 2.72 0.67 -3.40
CA TRP A 477 3.55 0.65 -2.20
C TRP A 477 4.42 1.89 -2.13
N GLN A 478 4.10 2.80 -1.22
CA GLN A 478 4.98 3.93 -0.94
C GLN A 478 6.22 3.44 -0.19
N CYS A 479 7.40 3.66 -0.75
CA CYS A 479 8.69 3.24 -0.20
C CYS A 479 9.64 4.40 -0.03
N GLY A 480 10.18 4.92 -1.12
CA GLY A 480 11.17 5.99 -1.09
C GLY A 480 10.57 7.33 -0.76
N THR A 481 11.31 8.12 0.00
CA THR A 481 10.97 9.50 0.31
C THR A 481 12.22 10.38 0.36
N LEU A 482 12.08 11.64 -0.06
CA LEU A 482 13.03 12.70 0.18
C LEU A 482 12.27 13.90 0.76
N GLN A 483 12.61 14.29 1.99
CA GLN A 483 11.92 15.38 2.70
C GLN A 483 12.87 16.53 2.96
N TYR A 484 12.46 17.72 2.57
CA TYR A 484 13.18 18.96 2.86
C TYR A 484 12.85 19.43 4.28
N ASP A 485 13.87 19.68 5.11
CA ASP A 485 13.71 20.16 6.48
C ASP A 485 14.74 21.24 6.84
N PRO A 486 14.35 22.50 6.92
CA PRO A 486 15.18 23.57 7.45
C PRO A 486 15.07 23.75 8.96
N ASN A 487 14.06 23.12 9.61
CA ASN A 487 13.68 23.40 10.99
C ASN A 487 14.48 22.58 12.01
N LEU A 488 14.71 21.30 11.74
CA LEU A 488 15.42 20.43 12.68
C LEU A 488 16.86 20.89 12.94
N PRO A 489 17.64 21.31 11.91
CA PRO A 489 18.94 21.95 12.12
C PRO A 489 18.88 23.18 13.02
N GLU A 490 17.86 24.02 12.87
CA GLU A 490 17.67 25.20 13.72
C GLU A 490 17.36 24.81 15.17
N ARG A 491 16.40 23.90 15.39
CA ARG A 491 15.98 23.44 16.71
C ARG A 491 17.12 22.81 17.52
N LEU A 492 18.03 22.13 16.86
CA LEU A 492 19.17 21.44 17.48
C LEU A 492 20.48 22.21 17.34
N ASP A 493 20.42 23.49 16.95
CA ASP A 493 21.55 24.44 16.85
C ASP A 493 22.68 23.96 15.90
N ALA A 494 22.31 23.28 14.81
CA ALA A 494 23.29 22.91 13.78
C ALA A 494 23.72 24.12 12.97
N SER A 495 25.03 24.27 12.72
CA SER A 495 25.56 25.38 11.93
C SER A 495 26.86 25.03 11.22
N TYR A 496 27.16 25.74 10.16
CA TYR A 496 28.44 25.68 9.44
C TYR A 496 28.98 27.08 9.18
N ILE A 497 30.28 27.18 8.89
CA ILE A 497 30.90 28.43 8.47
C ILE A 497 30.80 28.52 6.96
N ALA A 498 30.10 29.54 6.47
CA ALA A 498 29.94 29.80 5.06
C ALA A 498 31.20 30.47 4.44
N GLU A 499 31.20 30.64 3.15
CA GLU A 499 32.34 31.23 2.42
C GLU A 499 32.67 32.67 2.86
N ASP A 500 31.64 33.41 3.30
CA ASP A 500 31.74 34.75 3.86
C ASP A 500 32.20 34.79 5.33
N ASN A 501 32.65 33.65 5.88
CA ASN A 501 33.00 33.44 7.30
C ASN A 501 31.86 33.64 8.30
N ASN A 502 30.63 33.80 7.86
CA ASN A 502 29.48 33.85 8.75
C ASN A 502 28.97 32.46 9.10
N ARG A 503 28.36 32.35 10.27
CA ARG A 503 27.61 31.15 10.66
C ARG A 503 26.28 31.12 9.93
N LYS A 504 26.02 29.99 9.23
CA LYS A 504 24.73 29.71 8.58
C LYS A 504 24.16 28.38 9.03
N ARG A 505 22.84 28.20 8.89
CA ARG A 505 22.13 26.96 9.13
C ARG A 505 22.16 26.10 7.86
N PRO A 506 22.48 24.82 7.95
CA PRO A 506 22.31 23.92 6.80
C PRO A 506 20.83 23.60 6.60
N VAL A 507 20.46 23.22 5.38
CA VAL A 507 19.25 22.47 5.09
C VAL A 507 19.54 21.00 5.38
N MET A 508 18.55 20.27 5.88
CA MET A 508 18.61 18.84 6.08
C MET A 508 17.61 18.15 5.15
N LEU A 509 18.09 17.22 4.35
CA LEU A 509 17.24 16.36 3.54
C LEU A 509 17.17 14.99 4.22
N HIS A 510 15.98 14.57 4.64
CA HIS A 510 15.72 13.23 5.13
C HIS A 510 15.44 12.34 3.94
N ARG A 511 16.09 11.20 3.84
CA ARG A 511 15.82 10.26 2.75
C ARG A 511 15.81 8.80 3.18
N ALA A 512 14.92 8.02 2.61
CA ALA A 512 14.92 6.58 2.61
C ALA A 512 14.61 6.09 1.19
N ILE A 513 15.22 4.98 0.76
CA ILE A 513 14.95 4.35 -0.54
C ILE A 513 13.99 3.17 -0.34
N LEU A 514 14.33 2.26 0.56
CA LEU A 514 13.51 1.09 0.87
C LEU A 514 12.35 1.41 1.83
N GLY A 515 12.55 2.41 2.69
CA GLY A 515 11.68 2.74 3.80
C GLY A 515 12.04 1.92 5.03
N SER A 516 11.44 0.73 5.22
CA SER A 516 11.93 -0.25 6.21
C SER A 516 12.29 -1.56 5.55
N PHE A 517 13.31 -2.24 6.09
CA PHE A 517 13.75 -3.56 5.61
C PHE A 517 12.63 -4.59 5.71
N GLU A 518 11.91 -4.60 6.82
CA GLU A 518 10.80 -5.52 7.08
C GLU A 518 9.71 -5.39 6.02
N ARG A 519 9.23 -4.16 5.80
CA ARG A 519 8.21 -3.87 4.79
C ARG A 519 8.69 -4.18 3.38
N PHE A 520 9.92 -3.80 3.05
CA PHE A 520 10.46 -4.02 1.71
C PHE A 520 10.68 -5.52 1.43
N ILE A 521 11.18 -6.29 2.41
CA ILE A 521 11.29 -7.76 2.29
C ILE A 521 9.90 -8.39 2.14
N GLY A 522 8.91 -7.93 2.91
CA GLY A 522 7.53 -8.37 2.74
C GLY A 522 7.01 -8.15 1.33
N MET A 523 7.26 -6.97 0.76
CA MET A 523 6.92 -6.66 -0.63
C MET A 523 7.64 -7.57 -1.63
N LEU A 524 8.93 -7.83 -1.44
CA LEU A 524 9.71 -8.75 -2.29
C LEU A 524 9.17 -10.18 -2.23
N ILE A 525 8.79 -10.66 -1.02
CA ILE A 525 8.17 -11.99 -0.86
C ILE A 525 6.89 -12.07 -1.71
N GLU A 526 6.02 -11.08 -1.65
CA GLU A 526 4.76 -11.06 -2.38
C GLU A 526 4.97 -10.82 -3.89
N HIS A 527 5.86 -9.91 -4.27
CA HIS A 527 6.19 -9.61 -5.66
C HIS A 527 6.71 -10.86 -6.40
N TYR A 528 7.66 -11.55 -5.80
CA TYR A 528 8.25 -12.77 -6.36
C TYR A 528 7.51 -14.06 -5.99
N ALA A 529 6.41 -13.99 -5.22
CA ALA A 529 5.75 -15.18 -4.68
C ALA A 529 6.74 -16.16 -4.00
N GLY A 530 7.75 -15.62 -3.31
CA GLY A 530 8.85 -16.35 -2.69
C GLY A 530 9.93 -16.88 -3.64
N ALA A 531 9.71 -16.82 -4.96
CA ALA A 531 10.68 -17.25 -5.96
C ALA A 531 11.72 -16.14 -6.24
N PHE A 532 12.50 -15.78 -5.23
CA PHE A 532 13.50 -14.73 -5.34
C PHE A 532 14.46 -14.94 -6.52
N PRO A 533 14.95 -13.87 -7.18
CA PRO A 533 16.06 -13.97 -8.12
C PRO A 533 17.32 -14.49 -7.40
N ALA A 534 18.23 -15.11 -8.12
CA ALA A 534 19.36 -15.82 -7.56
C ALA A 534 20.19 -15.01 -6.54
N TRP A 535 20.35 -13.72 -6.76
CA TRP A 535 21.12 -12.86 -5.86
C TRP A 535 20.46 -12.66 -4.47
N LEU A 536 19.13 -12.70 -4.39
CA LEU A 536 18.35 -12.55 -3.14
C LEU A 536 18.04 -13.90 -2.48
N ALA A 537 18.05 -15.00 -3.23
CA ALA A 537 17.65 -16.30 -2.72
C ALA A 537 18.47 -16.73 -1.50
N PRO A 538 17.87 -17.15 -0.37
CA PRO A 538 18.60 -17.58 0.81
C PRO A 538 19.48 -18.81 0.55
N THR A 539 19.04 -19.68 -0.34
CA THR A 539 19.83 -20.79 -0.92
C THR A 539 19.78 -20.62 -2.43
N GLN A 540 20.94 -20.44 -3.06
CA GLN A 540 21.04 -20.18 -4.51
C GLN A 540 21.10 -21.48 -5.32
N ALA A 541 21.73 -22.49 -4.73
CA ALA A 541 21.82 -23.82 -5.32
C ALA A 541 21.73 -24.90 -4.23
N VAL A 542 21.07 -26.01 -4.54
CA VAL A 542 21.10 -27.21 -3.71
C VAL A 542 21.74 -28.36 -4.47
N VAL A 543 22.68 -29.04 -3.84
CA VAL A 543 23.44 -30.16 -4.41
C VAL A 543 22.89 -31.45 -3.83
N MET A 544 22.41 -32.35 -4.69
CA MET A 544 21.71 -33.57 -4.30
C MET A 544 22.41 -34.80 -4.90
N ASN A 545 22.72 -35.75 -4.07
CA ASN A 545 23.22 -37.05 -4.50
C ASN A 545 22.07 -38.00 -4.85
N ILE A 546 22.32 -38.92 -5.78
CA ILE A 546 21.36 -40.00 -6.13
C ILE A 546 21.50 -41.14 -5.12
N THR A 547 22.74 -41.50 -4.76
CA THR A 547 23.09 -42.53 -3.74
C THR A 547 24.17 -42.00 -2.82
N ASP A 548 24.43 -42.68 -1.71
CA ASP A 548 25.46 -42.28 -0.74
C ASP A 548 26.88 -42.22 -1.32
N LYS A 549 27.15 -42.95 -2.43
CA LYS A 549 28.45 -42.97 -3.11
C LYS A 549 28.92 -41.60 -3.61
N GLN A 550 27.97 -40.70 -3.95
CA GLN A 550 28.29 -39.38 -4.45
C GLN A 550 28.35 -38.31 -3.35
N ALA A 551 28.16 -38.67 -2.08
CA ALA A 551 28.05 -37.71 -0.97
C ALA A 551 29.31 -36.84 -0.81
N ASP A 552 30.49 -37.42 -0.93
CA ASP A 552 31.77 -36.70 -0.78
C ASP A 552 31.94 -35.65 -1.88
N PHE A 553 31.63 -36.01 -3.13
CA PHE A 553 31.69 -35.06 -4.25
C PHE A 553 30.62 -33.98 -4.15
N ALA A 554 29.41 -34.33 -3.70
CA ALA A 554 28.37 -33.32 -3.43
C ALA A 554 28.82 -32.30 -2.36
N ALA A 555 29.47 -32.77 -1.29
CA ALA A 555 30.01 -31.87 -0.27
C ALA A 555 31.17 -31.00 -0.81
N GLU A 556 32.02 -31.56 -1.69
CA GLU A 556 33.09 -30.82 -2.38
C GLU A 556 32.50 -29.71 -3.26
N VAL A 557 31.44 -29.98 -4.03
CA VAL A 557 30.76 -28.98 -4.87
C VAL A 557 30.21 -27.84 -4.00
N VAL A 558 29.55 -28.13 -2.89
CA VAL A 558 29.06 -27.09 -1.96
C VAL A 558 30.22 -26.24 -1.42
N ARG A 559 31.33 -26.86 -1.08
CA ARG A 559 32.53 -26.13 -0.61
C ARG A 559 33.08 -25.19 -1.69
N ILE A 560 33.23 -25.67 -2.94
CA ILE A 560 33.72 -24.85 -4.06
C ILE A 560 32.80 -23.66 -4.30
N LEU A 561 31.48 -23.87 -4.31
CA LEU A 561 30.52 -22.80 -4.48
C LEU A 561 30.53 -21.81 -3.31
N GLY A 562 30.69 -22.30 -2.07
CA GLY A 562 30.85 -21.49 -0.86
C GLY A 562 32.11 -20.62 -0.88
N GLU A 563 33.25 -21.16 -1.29
CA GLU A 563 34.52 -20.43 -1.46
C GLU A 563 34.41 -19.35 -2.55
N SER A 564 33.56 -19.57 -3.55
CA SER A 564 33.22 -18.57 -4.57
C SER A 564 32.20 -17.52 -4.10
N GLY A 565 31.76 -17.58 -2.84
CA GLY A 565 30.82 -16.62 -2.23
C GLY A 565 29.35 -16.92 -2.47
N PHE A 566 29.00 -18.10 -2.97
CA PHE A 566 27.62 -18.50 -3.21
C PHE A 566 27.00 -19.24 -2.01
N ARG A 567 25.70 -19.07 -1.82
CA ARG A 567 24.90 -19.75 -0.78
C ARG A 567 24.39 -21.08 -1.32
N ALA A 568 25.22 -22.12 -1.24
CA ALA A 568 24.87 -23.47 -1.63
C ALA A 568 24.67 -24.37 -0.41
N LYS A 569 23.78 -25.36 -0.53
CA LYS A 569 23.53 -26.38 0.49
C LYS A 569 23.54 -27.76 -0.16
N SER A 570 23.89 -28.82 0.61
CA SER A 570 23.74 -30.19 0.17
C SER A 570 22.47 -30.84 0.74
N ASP A 571 21.87 -31.73 -0.02
CA ASP A 571 20.82 -32.64 0.45
C ASP A 571 21.29 -34.10 0.22
N LEU A 572 21.91 -34.66 1.24
CA LEU A 572 22.50 -35.98 1.22
C LEU A 572 21.60 -37.06 1.83
N ARG A 573 20.33 -36.72 2.12
CA ARG A 573 19.35 -37.67 2.67
C ARG A 573 19.16 -38.87 1.74
N ASN A 574 18.97 -40.05 2.35
CA ASN A 574 18.66 -41.27 1.59
C ASN A 574 17.20 -41.28 1.13
N GLU A 575 16.90 -40.39 0.18
CA GLU A 575 15.57 -40.18 -0.43
C GLU A 575 15.65 -40.26 -1.96
N LYS A 576 14.56 -40.62 -2.60
CA LYS A 576 14.48 -40.64 -4.07
C LYS A 576 14.79 -39.26 -4.65
N ILE A 577 15.64 -39.19 -5.67
CA ILE A 577 16.04 -37.91 -6.28
C ILE A 577 14.85 -37.05 -6.72
N GLY A 578 13.79 -37.67 -7.28
CA GLY A 578 12.57 -36.96 -7.66
C GLY A 578 11.84 -36.32 -6.49
N PHE A 579 11.91 -36.92 -5.28
CA PHE A 579 11.36 -36.33 -4.06
C PHE A 579 12.17 -35.09 -3.62
N LYS A 580 13.50 -35.20 -3.59
CA LYS A 580 14.42 -34.09 -3.27
C LYS A 580 14.20 -32.91 -4.25
N ILE A 581 14.16 -33.17 -5.55
CA ILE A 581 13.89 -32.16 -6.59
C ILE A 581 12.57 -31.43 -6.29
N ARG A 582 11.48 -32.18 -6.06
CA ARG A 582 10.17 -31.61 -5.78
C ARG A 582 10.18 -30.73 -4.52
N GLU A 583 10.82 -31.21 -3.46
CA GLU A 583 10.88 -30.47 -2.18
C GLU A 583 11.61 -29.13 -2.36
N HIS A 584 12.79 -29.13 -2.99
CA HIS A 584 13.58 -27.93 -3.22
C HIS A 584 12.94 -26.98 -4.27
N THR A 585 12.17 -27.50 -5.21
CA THR A 585 11.33 -26.69 -6.10
C THR A 585 10.23 -25.98 -5.33
N LEU A 586 9.58 -26.65 -4.38
CA LEU A 586 8.58 -26.03 -3.50
C LEU A 586 9.20 -24.97 -2.58
N LEU A 587 10.45 -25.16 -2.14
CA LEU A 587 11.24 -24.18 -1.39
C LEU A 587 11.81 -23.06 -2.29
N LYS A 588 11.48 -23.05 -3.58
CA LYS A 588 11.85 -21.99 -4.54
C LYS A 588 13.34 -21.80 -4.74
N VAL A 589 14.15 -22.85 -4.52
CA VAL A 589 15.60 -22.79 -4.77
C VAL A 589 15.86 -22.59 -6.26
N PRO A 590 16.64 -21.57 -6.68
CA PRO A 590 16.85 -21.24 -8.10
C PRO A 590 17.47 -22.37 -8.93
N TYR A 591 18.49 -23.04 -8.38
CA TYR A 591 19.22 -24.08 -9.09
C TYR A 591 19.29 -25.39 -8.29
N LEU A 592 18.96 -26.49 -8.96
CA LEU A 592 18.94 -27.85 -8.44
C LEU A 592 20.05 -28.64 -9.14
N LEU A 593 21.07 -29.02 -8.38
CA LEU A 593 22.25 -29.73 -8.90
C LEU A 593 22.15 -31.21 -8.51
N VAL A 594 22.09 -32.08 -9.50
CA VAL A 594 22.02 -33.54 -9.28
C VAL A 594 23.37 -34.16 -9.57
N ILE A 595 23.82 -35.03 -8.68
CA ILE A 595 25.08 -35.76 -8.80
C ILE A 595 24.81 -37.25 -8.81
N GLY A 596 25.08 -37.87 -9.94
CA GLY A 596 25.15 -39.31 -10.14
C GLY A 596 26.59 -39.78 -10.39
N ASP A 597 26.78 -41.05 -10.72
CA ASP A 597 28.13 -41.64 -10.96
C ASP A 597 28.85 -40.94 -12.12
N ARG A 598 28.11 -40.56 -13.19
CA ARG A 598 28.69 -39.84 -14.34
C ARG A 598 29.23 -38.46 -13.95
N GLU A 599 28.51 -37.74 -13.11
CA GLU A 599 28.87 -36.39 -12.65
C GLU A 599 30.13 -36.48 -11.77
N VAL A 600 30.28 -37.53 -10.92
CA VAL A 600 31.50 -37.78 -10.14
C VAL A 600 32.69 -38.04 -11.04
N GLU A 601 32.55 -38.93 -12.04
CA GLU A 601 33.62 -39.28 -12.99
C GLU A 601 34.09 -38.08 -13.83
N SER A 602 33.14 -37.25 -14.30
CA SER A 602 33.42 -36.07 -15.13
C SER A 602 33.69 -34.80 -14.36
N LYS A 603 33.62 -34.81 -13.03
CA LYS A 603 33.65 -33.62 -12.14
C LYS A 603 32.66 -32.52 -12.56
N ALA A 604 31.46 -32.94 -12.89
CA ALA A 604 30.39 -32.13 -13.39
C ALA A 604 29.16 -32.13 -12.45
N VAL A 605 28.19 -31.31 -12.73
CA VAL A 605 26.88 -31.26 -12.06
C VAL A 605 25.79 -31.24 -13.13
N ALA A 606 24.74 -32.03 -12.97
CA ALA A 606 23.54 -31.94 -13.81
C ALA A 606 22.65 -30.82 -13.26
N VAL A 607 22.47 -29.77 -14.02
CA VAL A 607 21.85 -28.52 -13.58
C VAL A 607 20.40 -28.46 -14.05
N ARG A 608 19.51 -28.14 -13.12
CA ARG A 608 18.09 -27.90 -13.41
C ARG A 608 17.63 -26.62 -12.73
N THR A 609 16.81 -25.83 -13.41
CA THR A 609 16.19 -24.65 -12.81
C THR A 609 14.95 -25.04 -11.98
N ARG A 610 14.51 -24.17 -11.08
CA ARG A 610 13.27 -24.38 -10.31
C ARG A 610 12.01 -24.40 -11.19
N GLU A 611 12.07 -23.78 -12.37
CA GLU A 611 11.01 -23.79 -13.39
C GLU A 611 10.92 -25.14 -14.12
N GLY A 612 11.91 -26.03 -13.91
CA GLY A 612 11.96 -27.36 -14.49
C GLY A 612 12.79 -27.49 -15.78
N GLU A 613 13.44 -26.41 -16.20
CA GLU A 613 14.36 -26.44 -17.34
C GLU A 613 15.61 -27.26 -17.00
N ASP A 614 16.00 -28.17 -17.90
CA ASP A 614 17.22 -28.97 -17.79
C ASP A 614 18.33 -28.29 -18.60
N LEU A 615 19.32 -27.76 -17.89
CA LEU A 615 20.49 -27.08 -18.50
C LEU A 615 21.62 -28.07 -18.85
N GLY A 616 21.40 -29.35 -18.64
CA GLY A 616 22.38 -30.41 -18.90
C GLY A 616 23.47 -30.52 -17.83
N SER A 617 24.44 -31.39 -18.10
CA SER A 617 25.60 -31.61 -17.23
C SER A 617 26.75 -30.69 -17.65
N MET A 618 27.33 -29.99 -16.70
CA MET A 618 28.44 -29.05 -16.93
C MET A 618 29.47 -29.09 -15.80
N PRO A 619 30.74 -28.71 -16.07
CA PRO A 619 31.75 -28.56 -15.01
C PRO A 619 31.31 -27.63 -13.89
N VAL A 620 31.72 -27.88 -12.66
CA VAL A 620 31.38 -27.05 -11.49
C VAL A 620 31.77 -25.58 -11.71
N THR A 621 32.94 -25.35 -12.34
CA THR A 621 33.41 -23.99 -12.67
C THR A 621 32.49 -23.25 -13.64
N GLN A 622 32.00 -23.93 -14.67
CA GLN A 622 31.05 -23.36 -15.62
C GLN A 622 29.70 -23.03 -14.94
N PHE A 623 29.24 -23.89 -14.05
CA PHE A 623 28.05 -23.59 -13.25
C PHE A 623 28.28 -22.38 -12.34
N ALA A 624 29.44 -22.26 -11.71
CA ALA A 624 29.78 -21.10 -10.88
C ALA A 624 29.75 -19.80 -11.70
N GLU A 625 30.26 -19.80 -12.94
CA GLU A 625 30.17 -18.67 -13.87
C GLU A 625 28.72 -18.33 -14.22
N LEU A 626 27.88 -19.33 -14.54
CA LEU A 626 26.47 -19.16 -14.81
C LEU A 626 25.75 -18.52 -13.60
N LEU A 627 26.03 -19.04 -12.42
CA LEU A 627 25.44 -18.50 -11.20
C LEU A 627 25.92 -17.06 -10.92
N ALA A 628 27.21 -16.76 -11.16
CA ALA A 628 27.74 -15.40 -11.04
C ALA A 628 27.04 -14.42 -11.98
N GLN A 629 26.77 -14.82 -13.22
CA GLN A 629 26.01 -14.01 -14.17
C GLN A 629 24.59 -13.79 -13.68
N ALA A 630 23.90 -14.83 -13.20
CA ALA A 630 22.54 -14.70 -12.66
C ALA A 630 22.49 -13.79 -11.43
N VAL A 631 23.50 -13.85 -10.55
CA VAL A 631 23.63 -12.98 -9.38
C VAL A 631 23.91 -11.53 -9.80
N SER A 632 24.76 -11.30 -10.80
CA SER A 632 25.12 -9.95 -11.28
C SER A 632 23.95 -9.24 -11.98
N ARG A 633 23.07 -10.00 -12.64
CA ARG A 633 21.86 -9.50 -13.28
C ARG A 633 20.87 -8.92 -12.28
N ARG A 634 20.88 -9.42 -11.04
CA ARG A 634 19.92 -9.05 -9.97
C ARG A 634 18.47 -9.35 -10.34
N GLY A 635 17.58 -8.36 -10.20
CA GLY A 635 16.17 -8.46 -10.60
C GLY A 635 15.86 -7.86 -11.98
N ARG A 636 16.90 -7.44 -12.73
CA ARG A 636 16.72 -6.82 -14.06
C ARG A 636 16.23 -7.84 -15.08
N GLN A 637 15.33 -7.40 -15.97
CA GLN A 637 14.86 -8.21 -17.09
C GLN A 637 15.89 -8.19 -18.24
N ASP A 638 15.89 -9.23 -19.07
CA ASP A 638 16.90 -9.47 -20.12
C ASP A 638 17.00 -8.42 -21.25
N SER A 639 16.24 -7.36 -21.19
CA SER A 639 16.17 -6.28 -22.20
C SER A 639 16.77 -4.94 -21.75
N GLU A 640 17.45 -4.91 -20.59
CA GLU A 640 18.07 -3.67 -20.07
C GLU A 640 19.58 -3.74 -19.94
#